data_977a1ccd4cdbcd082bffedcd3bf2067e
#
_entry.id   977a1ccd4cdbcd082bffedcd3bf2067e
#
_cell.length_a   1.000
_cell.length_b   1.000
_cell.length_c   1.000
_cell.angle_alpha   90.00
_cell.angle_beta   90.00
_cell.angle_gamma   90.00
#
_symmetry.space_group_name_H-M   'P 1'
#
loop_
_entity.id
_entity.type
_entity.pdbx_description
1 polymer ?
#
loop_
_entity_poly.entity_id
_entity_poly.type
_entity_poly.pdbx_seq_one_letter_code
_entity_poly.pdbx_strand_id
1 'polypeptide(L)'
;MASAFTKDVIRSVTHSWGRFIAIAIIAALGTGFFAGLRMTGPDMRLAGDEYYDGTYLSDARVVSTVGLDDAQIDQIRAVKGVATVMPAYEADAISDVDGIQCTLRYHSLDVDAARACEYDGVNTASKDDDYLNRPILTSGTWPKAADECLLSADTVWQSDVKIGDKVRLIEGTQDLDDTFAVHEFTIVGFCESGYYTCSTSMGSTSLGSGKLTSFAYVPDGAFADDYPYTEAFISVEGARDERWSSNAYQQKVDAVTARIDAISDDIKASRLDDLRAEAQAELDEKRAEYEREKADAEAQLADGQSELDSAKAQLDSAAANLESARARIAQSEAQLRDGKAQYEAGTAELEAQKRQAYAALAQAQAEIDSAQAQYDAAMATRAELSSQLGGAQTGLDQVQDGLAQVDAGIAQASEGIDTLTATIDQLQQQIDALPADDPARDTLEQQKAGCEQQLAQAQAELAGLQQQKQALEEQKTQLEGAIAQLKGGIAQIDSQTAGVAESLSAARAELEAQKAAAENGFASAQQSLDAALSQLQSGAGQLESGKAQLAEGQAQYDDGFAQWQAGSSELAQKRAEAQSQFADAEAQLEEAQAKVDDIATMDADVYTLDLKKNMGVESYRSDAGRIDQIAQVFPLLFFLVAALVSLTTMTRMVDEDRMLIGTYKALGYSNARITGKYLG
;
A
#
# COMPACT_ATOMS: atom_id res chain seq x y z
N MET A 1 59.44 18.34 -41.39
CA MET A 1 59.15 19.76 -41.09
C MET A 1 57.65 19.97 -41.21
N ALA A 2 56.98 20.45 -40.19
CA ALA A 2 55.54 20.77 -40.29
C ALA A 2 55.35 21.87 -41.34
N SER A 3 54.34 21.71 -42.23
CA SER A 3 54.06 22.72 -43.24
C SER A 3 53.73 24.08 -42.60
N ALA A 4 53.98 25.16 -43.32
CA ALA A 4 53.65 26.51 -42.85
C ALA A 4 52.18 26.60 -42.39
N PHE A 5 51.29 25.88 -43.05
CA PHE A 5 49.89 25.74 -42.71
C PHE A 5 49.67 25.06 -41.37
N THR A 6 50.38 23.95 -41.08
CA THR A 6 50.30 23.24 -39.79
C THR A 6 50.82 24.11 -38.61
N LYS A 7 51.87 24.90 -38.85
CA LYS A 7 52.36 25.86 -37.86
C LYS A 7 51.34 26.97 -37.58
N ASP A 8 50.62 27.42 -38.60
CA ASP A 8 49.59 28.43 -38.44
C ASP A 8 48.36 27.87 -37.72
N VAL A 9 47.97 26.63 -38.01
CA VAL A 9 46.92 25.93 -37.27
C VAL A 9 47.27 25.91 -35.77
N ILE A 10 48.48 25.48 -35.43
CA ILE A 10 48.93 25.42 -34.02
C ILE A 10 48.93 26.84 -33.42
N ARG A 11 49.39 27.84 -34.17
CA ARG A 11 49.42 29.23 -33.70
C ARG A 11 48.04 29.84 -33.53
N SER A 12 47.06 29.49 -34.36
CA SER A 12 45.67 29.90 -34.19
C SER A 12 45.10 29.34 -32.93
N VAL A 13 45.34 28.04 -32.63
CA VAL A 13 44.92 27.40 -31.39
C VAL A 13 45.55 28.07 -30.19
N THR A 14 46.87 28.31 -30.22
CA THR A 14 47.55 28.95 -29.10
C THR A 14 47.17 30.41 -28.90
N HIS A 15 46.75 31.13 -29.95
CA HIS A 15 46.27 32.50 -29.83
C HIS A 15 44.84 32.60 -29.32
N SER A 16 44.05 31.56 -29.51
CA SER A 16 42.66 31.45 -29.02
C SER A 16 42.48 30.44 -27.88
N TRP A 17 43.52 30.25 -27.05
CA TRP A 17 43.53 29.27 -25.99
C TRP A 17 42.25 29.30 -25.11
N GLY A 18 41.80 30.50 -24.72
CA GLY A 18 40.62 30.66 -23.89
C GLY A 18 39.34 30.07 -24.55
N ARG A 19 39.18 30.24 -25.87
CA ARG A 19 38.03 29.68 -26.60
C ARG A 19 38.16 28.16 -26.76
N PHE A 20 39.38 27.71 -27.07
CA PHE A 20 39.65 26.29 -27.21
C PHE A 20 39.45 25.54 -25.87
N ILE A 21 39.96 26.10 -24.78
CA ILE A 21 39.77 25.57 -23.43
C ILE A 21 38.27 25.59 -23.05
N ALA A 22 37.55 26.66 -23.37
CA ALA A 22 36.14 26.74 -23.10
C ALA A 22 35.35 25.62 -23.79
N ILE A 23 35.58 25.38 -25.08
CA ILE A 23 34.95 24.31 -25.83
C ILE A 23 35.38 22.93 -25.29
N ALA A 24 36.68 22.76 -25.00
CA ALA A 24 37.23 21.53 -24.44
C ALA A 24 36.62 21.21 -23.07
N ILE A 25 36.52 22.22 -22.19
CA ILE A 25 35.88 22.05 -20.87
C ILE A 25 34.41 21.68 -21.03
N ILE A 26 33.67 22.35 -21.93
CA ILE A 26 32.26 22.03 -22.15
C ILE A 26 32.12 20.59 -22.68
N ALA A 27 32.95 20.20 -23.63
CA ALA A 27 32.94 18.84 -24.15
C ALA A 27 33.35 17.80 -23.08
N ALA A 28 34.38 18.11 -22.30
CA ALA A 28 34.86 17.25 -21.21
C ALA A 28 33.81 17.12 -20.10
N LEU A 29 33.17 18.21 -19.71
CA LEU A 29 32.06 18.19 -18.75
C LEU A 29 30.88 17.39 -19.30
N GLY A 30 30.53 17.56 -20.57
CA GLY A 30 29.45 16.81 -21.20
C GLY A 30 29.71 15.31 -21.23
N THR A 31 30.91 14.92 -21.65
CA THR A 31 31.31 13.50 -21.71
C THR A 31 31.50 12.91 -20.32
N GLY A 32 32.11 13.64 -19.38
CA GLY A 32 32.30 13.19 -18.01
C GLY A 32 30.97 13.04 -17.27
N PHE A 33 30.08 14.01 -17.45
CA PHE A 33 28.74 13.96 -16.86
C PHE A 33 27.89 12.82 -17.47
N PHE A 34 27.99 12.64 -18.79
CA PHE A 34 27.37 11.51 -19.46
C PHE A 34 27.85 10.17 -18.93
N ALA A 35 29.17 9.99 -18.85
CA ALA A 35 29.76 8.76 -18.33
C ALA A 35 29.36 8.51 -16.87
N GLY A 36 29.47 9.54 -16.03
CA GLY A 36 29.09 9.45 -14.61
C GLY A 36 27.62 9.06 -14.43
N LEU A 37 26.70 9.78 -15.09
CA LEU A 37 25.29 9.45 -14.99
C LEU A 37 24.96 8.06 -15.56
N ARG A 38 25.61 7.64 -16.64
CA ARG A 38 25.42 6.31 -17.23
C ARG A 38 25.92 5.19 -16.36
N MET A 39 26.94 5.43 -15.54
CA MET A 39 27.46 4.44 -14.60
C MET A 39 26.65 4.35 -13.33
N THR A 40 26.07 5.47 -12.87
CA THR A 40 25.42 5.55 -11.56
C THR A 40 24.26 4.54 -11.41
N GLY A 41 23.38 4.41 -12.40
CA GLY A 41 22.28 3.46 -12.32
C GLY A 41 22.73 1.99 -12.21
N PRO A 42 23.65 1.52 -13.06
CA PRO A 42 24.25 0.21 -12.92
C PRO A 42 24.99 -0.01 -11.60
N ASP A 43 25.74 1.00 -11.13
CA ASP A 43 26.48 0.91 -9.87
C ASP A 43 25.54 0.83 -8.67
N MET A 44 24.46 1.60 -8.68
CA MET A 44 23.43 1.48 -7.64
C MET A 44 22.84 0.08 -7.62
N ARG A 45 22.50 -0.49 -8.79
CA ARG A 45 21.94 -1.85 -8.83
C ARG A 45 22.94 -2.89 -8.33
N LEU A 46 24.23 -2.73 -8.64
CA LEU A 46 25.27 -3.62 -8.15
C LEU A 46 25.43 -3.52 -6.63
N ALA A 47 25.47 -2.29 -6.11
CA ALA A 47 25.54 -2.06 -4.67
C ALA A 47 24.31 -2.59 -3.92
N GLY A 48 23.12 -2.43 -4.54
CA GLY A 48 21.90 -3.04 -4.01
C GLY A 48 21.97 -4.58 -4.01
N ASP A 49 22.48 -5.16 -5.08
CA ASP A 49 22.68 -6.62 -5.21
C ASP A 49 23.57 -7.16 -4.09
N GLU A 50 24.74 -6.54 -3.92
CA GLU A 50 25.69 -6.91 -2.86
C GLU A 50 25.09 -6.75 -1.44
N TYR A 51 24.30 -5.70 -1.23
CA TYR A 51 23.68 -5.43 0.06
C TYR A 51 22.55 -6.42 0.36
N TYR A 52 21.68 -6.70 -0.61
CA TYR A 52 20.57 -7.64 -0.44
C TYR A 52 21.06 -9.09 -0.31
N ASP A 53 22.08 -9.47 -1.06
CA ASP A 53 22.71 -10.77 -0.89
C ASP A 53 23.40 -10.89 0.47
N GLY A 54 24.12 -9.85 0.89
CA GLY A 54 24.81 -9.81 2.18
C GLY A 54 23.88 -9.89 3.38
N THR A 55 22.70 -9.27 3.30
CA THR A 55 21.67 -9.33 4.34
C THR A 55 20.72 -10.53 4.18
N TYR A 56 20.95 -11.37 3.20
CA TYR A 56 20.11 -12.54 2.90
C TYR A 56 18.64 -12.15 2.75
N LEU A 57 18.39 -11.04 2.03
CA LEU A 57 17.04 -10.55 1.82
C LEU A 57 16.19 -11.63 1.14
N SER A 58 15.00 -11.87 1.66
CA SER A 58 14.06 -12.81 1.09
C SER A 58 13.60 -12.38 -0.29
N ASP A 59 13.40 -13.32 -1.21
CA ASP A 59 12.95 -13.03 -2.58
C ASP A 59 11.46 -12.69 -2.66
N ALA A 60 10.69 -13.24 -1.73
CA ALA A 60 9.27 -12.99 -1.56
C ALA A 60 8.87 -13.22 -0.11
N ARG A 61 7.66 -12.80 0.23
CA ARG A 61 7.00 -13.17 1.48
C ARG A 61 5.55 -13.55 1.22
N VAL A 62 5.05 -14.46 2.00
CA VAL A 62 3.63 -14.77 2.09
C VAL A 62 3.11 -14.13 3.37
N VAL A 63 2.03 -13.38 3.25
CA VAL A 63 1.36 -12.73 4.38
C VAL A 63 -0.07 -13.24 4.42
N SER A 64 -0.51 -13.63 5.59
CA SER A 64 -1.88 -14.06 5.82
C SER A 64 -2.58 -13.09 6.76
N THR A 65 -3.80 -12.72 6.42
CA THR A 65 -4.63 -11.88 7.31
C THR A 65 -5.14 -12.61 8.54
N VAL A 66 -5.04 -13.95 8.54
CA VAL A 66 -5.46 -14.83 9.65
C VAL A 66 -4.29 -15.60 10.27
N GLY A 67 -3.08 -15.13 9.95
CA GLY A 67 -1.86 -15.82 10.37
C GLY A 67 -1.60 -17.11 9.59
N LEU A 68 -0.48 -17.72 9.91
CA LEU A 68 -0.02 -19.01 9.39
C LEU A 68 0.41 -19.85 10.57
N ASP A 69 0.40 -21.15 10.41
CA ASP A 69 1.01 -22.09 11.33
C ASP A 69 1.98 -23.03 10.59
N ASP A 70 2.53 -23.99 11.31
CA ASP A 70 3.50 -24.93 10.76
C ASP A 70 2.95 -25.71 9.56
N ALA A 71 1.65 -26.02 9.53
CA ALA A 71 1.04 -26.77 8.44
C ALA A 71 1.03 -25.93 7.13
N GLN A 72 0.68 -24.65 7.21
CA GLN A 72 0.73 -23.76 6.06
C GLN A 72 2.17 -23.44 5.66
N ILE A 73 3.07 -23.28 6.62
CA ILE A 73 4.51 -23.13 6.35
C ILE A 73 5.05 -24.34 5.57
N ASP A 74 4.65 -25.55 5.96
CA ASP A 74 5.04 -26.77 5.25
C ASP A 74 4.43 -26.86 3.85
N GLN A 75 3.20 -26.40 3.67
CA GLN A 75 2.58 -26.31 2.34
C GLN A 75 3.39 -25.38 1.42
N ILE A 76 3.80 -24.21 1.93
CA ILE A 76 4.62 -23.24 1.20
C ILE A 76 5.99 -23.86 0.88
N ARG A 77 6.60 -24.51 1.86
CA ARG A 77 7.92 -25.17 1.72
C ARG A 77 7.89 -26.28 0.68
N ALA A 78 6.76 -26.97 0.52
CA ALA A 78 6.58 -28.02 -0.46
C ALA A 78 6.43 -27.50 -1.90
N VAL A 79 6.28 -26.20 -2.11
CA VAL A 79 6.13 -25.60 -3.44
C VAL A 79 7.46 -25.73 -4.20
N LYS A 80 7.38 -26.30 -5.39
CA LYS A 80 8.57 -26.50 -6.24
C LYS A 80 9.25 -25.16 -6.57
N GLY A 81 10.54 -25.08 -6.24
CA GLY A 81 11.37 -23.90 -6.48
C GLY A 81 11.47 -22.97 -5.28
N VAL A 82 10.79 -23.27 -4.19
CA VAL A 82 11.07 -22.69 -2.88
C VAL A 82 12.33 -23.36 -2.34
N ALA A 83 13.33 -22.57 -1.98
CA ALA A 83 14.56 -23.07 -1.36
C ALA A 83 14.43 -23.11 0.15
N THR A 84 13.93 -22.01 0.73
CA THR A 84 13.78 -21.84 2.18
C THR A 84 12.50 -21.09 2.49
N VAL A 85 11.87 -21.45 3.59
CA VAL A 85 10.75 -20.70 4.18
C VAL A 85 11.10 -20.43 5.63
N MET A 86 11.18 -19.16 5.98
CA MET A 86 11.38 -18.68 7.35
C MET A 86 10.07 -18.06 7.85
N PRO A 87 9.34 -18.72 8.76
CA PRO A 87 8.19 -18.10 9.40
C PRO A 87 8.66 -16.96 10.30
N ALA A 88 7.83 -15.94 10.45
CA ALA A 88 8.13 -14.78 11.28
C ALA A 88 6.88 -14.15 11.87
N TYR A 89 7.06 -13.51 13.00
CA TYR A 89 6.04 -12.65 13.60
C TYR A 89 6.32 -11.20 13.20
N GLU A 90 5.29 -10.53 12.76
CA GLU A 90 5.29 -9.08 12.51
C GLU A 90 4.06 -8.49 13.20
N ALA A 91 4.27 -7.49 14.04
CA ALA A 91 3.17 -6.76 14.66
C ALA A 91 3.49 -5.26 14.76
N ASP A 92 2.50 -4.44 14.51
CA ASP A 92 2.60 -2.99 14.68
C ASP A 92 2.06 -2.59 16.04
N ALA A 93 2.78 -1.74 16.76
CA ALA A 93 2.29 -1.18 18.01
C ALA A 93 2.63 0.31 18.15
N ILE A 94 1.74 1.04 18.80
CA ILE A 94 2.05 2.40 19.25
C ILE A 94 2.99 2.27 20.44
N SER A 95 4.11 2.95 20.39
CA SER A 95 5.18 2.82 21.37
C SER A 95 5.63 4.19 21.85
N ASP A 96 6.03 4.23 23.12
CA ASP A 96 6.76 5.34 23.71
C ASP A 96 8.24 4.94 23.81
N VAL A 97 9.08 5.65 23.08
CA VAL A 97 10.52 5.46 23.09
C VAL A 97 11.16 6.65 23.77
N ASP A 98 11.43 6.54 25.07
CA ASP A 98 11.99 7.61 25.91
C ASP A 98 11.24 8.97 25.77
N GLY A 99 9.89 8.91 25.76
CA GLY A 99 9.00 10.08 25.61
C GLY A 99 8.66 10.46 24.18
N ILE A 100 9.14 9.71 23.18
CA ILE A 100 8.80 9.88 21.77
C ILE A 100 7.70 8.87 21.42
N GLN A 101 6.46 9.34 21.26
CA GLN A 101 5.38 8.48 20.80
C GLN A 101 5.46 8.26 19.29
N CYS A 102 5.49 7.02 18.89
CA CYS A 102 5.62 6.60 17.51
C CYS A 102 4.95 5.25 17.27
N THR A 103 4.74 4.91 16.01
CA THR A 103 4.29 3.56 15.63
C THR A 103 5.50 2.77 15.17
N LEU A 104 5.78 1.69 15.86
CA LEU A 104 6.86 0.75 15.52
C LEU A 104 6.28 -0.55 14.98
N ARG A 105 7.01 -1.13 14.07
CA ARG A 105 6.84 -2.51 13.63
C ARG A 105 7.82 -3.40 14.35
N TYR A 106 7.30 -4.40 15.01
CA TYR A 106 8.09 -5.40 15.73
C TYR A 106 8.21 -6.64 14.86
N HIS A 107 9.43 -7.04 14.62
CA HIS A 107 9.76 -8.29 13.95
C HIS A 107 10.34 -9.27 14.94
N SER A 108 9.97 -10.52 14.79
CA SER A 108 10.61 -11.61 15.53
C SER A 108 12.07 -11.75 15.14
N LEU A 109 12.87 -12.17 16.09
CA LEU A 109 14.30 -12.37 15.94
C LEU A 109 14.71 -13.70 16.56
N ASP A 110 15.09 -14.65 15.72
CA ASP A 110 15.90 -15.78 16.18
C ASP A 110 17.31 -15.25 16.53
N VAL A 111 17.51 -15.01 17.81
CA VAL A 111 18.74 -14.40 18.33
C VAL A 111 19.96 -15.27 18.07
N ASP A 112 19.81 -16.59 18.13
CA ASP A 112 20.94 -17.50 17.94
C ASP A 112 21.33 -17.60 16.46
N ALA A 113 20.34 -17.67 15.56
CA ALA A 113 20.57 -17.63 14.13
C ALA A 113 21.15 -16.27 13.70
N ALA A 114 20.59 -15.16 14.19
CA ALA A 114 21.07 -13.81 13.90
C ALA A 114 22.55 -13.61 14.31
N ARG A 115 22.89 -14.08 15.52
CA ARG A 115 24.28 -14.03 16.03
C ARG A 115 25.22 -14.93 15.23
N ALA A 116 24.74 -16.11 14.81
CA ALA A 116 25.53 -17.04 14.01
C ALA A 116 25.82 -16.51 12.60
N CYS A 117 24.91 -15.67 12.09
CA CYS A 117 24.95 -15.05 10.76
C CYS A 117 25.34 -13.57 10.80
N GLU A 118 25.94 -13.09 11.89
CA GLU A 118 26.33 -11.69 12.04
C GLU A 118 27.20 -11.22 10.87
N TYR A 119 26.79 -10.11 10.26
CA TYR A 119 27.48 -9.51 9.11
C TYR A 119 28.76 -8.83 9.58
N ASP A 120 29.89 -9.27 9.07
CA ASP A 120 31.23 -8.78 9.42
C ASP A 120 31.84 -7.82 8.37
N GLY A 121 31.02 -7.34 7.41
CA GLY A 121 31.45 -6.46 6.33
C GLY A 121 32.04 -7.20 5.13
N VAL A 122 32.19 -8.50 5.22
CA VAL A 122 32.57 -9.38 4.09
C VAL A 122 31.39 -10.30 3.86
N ASN A 123 31.02 -10.52 2.60
CA ASN A 123 29.98 -11.46 2.27
C ASN A 123 30.39 -12.86 2.74
N THR A 124 30.03 -13.19 3.96
CA THR A 124 30.32 -14.50 4.54
C THR A 124 29.32 -15.48 3.96
N ALA A 125 29.84 -16.53 3.36
CA ALA A 125 29.03 -17.70 3.04
C ALA A 125 28.18 -18.04 4.28
N SER A 126 26.86 -18.03 4.12
CA SER A 126 25.92 -18.26 5.20
C SER A 126 26.29 -19.53 5.97
N LYS A 127 26.24 -19.43 7.28
CA LYS A 127 26.31 -20.60 8.14
C LYS A 127 24.95 -21.26 8.31
N ASP A 128 23.90 -20.50 8.02
CA ASP A 128 22.52 -20.92 8.11
C ASP A 128 21.75 -20.32 6.93
N ASP A 129 21.50 -21.13 5.91
CA ASP A 129 20.79 -20.71 4.70
C ASP A 129 19.27 -20.56 4.93
N ASP A 130 18.76 -21.05 6.06
CA ASP A 130 17.36 -20.97 6.43
C ASP A 130 17.03 -19.64 7.14
N TYR A 131 18.03 -18.90 7.61
CA TYR A 131 17.84 -17.59 8.25
C TYR A 131 17.91 -16.45 7.23
N LEU A 132 16.77 -15.83 6.93
CA LEU A 132 16.60 -14.76 5.96
C LEU A 132 16.51 -13.38 6.63
N ASN A 133 16.56 -12.30 5.83
CA ASN A 133 16.39 -10.90 6.25
C ASN A 133 17.27 -10.48 7.44
N ARG A 134 18.51 -10.90 7.41
CA ARG A 134 19.47 -10.76 8.51
C ARG A 134 19.66 -9.30 8.92
N PRO A 135 19.35 -8.91 10.16
CA PRO A 135 19.65 -7.58 10.64
C PRO A 135 21.15 -7.39 10.82
N ILE A 136 21.62 -6.19 10.58
CA ILE A 136 23.02 -5.79 10.79
C ILE A 136 23.10 -5.03 12.11
N LEU A 137 23.76 -5.59 13.10
CA LEU A 137 23.99 -4.90 14.37
C LEU A 137 24.98 -3.76 14.17
N THR A 138 24.52 -2.52 14.33
CA THR A 138 25.37 -1.32 14.15
C THR A 138 26.05 -0.88 15.44
N SER A 139 25.39 -1.10 16.57
CA SER A 139 25.95 -0.81 17.90
C SER A 139 25.21 -1.58 18.98
N GLY A 140 25.87 -1.83 20.09
CA GLY A 140 25.30 -2.55 21.23
C GLY A 140 25.57 -4.04 21.20
N THR A 141 24.60 -4.82 21.63
CA THR A 141 24.66 -6.29 21.71
C THR A 141 23.36 -6.91 21.25
N TRP A 142 23.42 -8.17 20.85
CA TRP A 142 22.23 -8.96 20.58
C TRP A 142 21.40 -9.15 21.87
N PRO A 143 20.06 -9.19 21.79
CA PRO A 143 19.16 -9.49 22.89
C PRO A 143 19.53 -10.82 23.57
N LYS A 144 19.23 -10.94 24.85
CA LYS A 144 19.44 -12.16 25.66
C LYS A 144 18.17 -12.60 26.38
N ALA A 145 17.20 -11.71 26.49
CA ALA A 145 15.93 -11.93 27.14
C ALA A 145 14.80 -11.38 26.28
N ALA A 146 13.59 -11.88 26.46
CA ALA A 146 12.42 -11.50 25.68
C ALA A 146 12.06 -10.01 25.83
N ASP A 147 12.43 -9.37 26.93
CA ASP A 147 12.23 -7.95 27.22
C ASP A 147 13.37 -7.04 26.72
N GLU A 148 14.24 -7.55 25.85
CA GLU A 148 15.30 -6.79 25.20
C GLU A 148 14.99 -6.65 23.70
N CYS A 149 15.33 -5.50 23.11
CA CYS A 149 15.10 -5.26 21.68
C CYS A 149 16.32 -4.63 21.01
N LEU A 150 16.37 -4.81 19.69
CA LEU A 150 17.18 -3.98 18.78
C LEU A 150 16.25 -2.95 18.15
N LEU A 151 16.61 -1.68 18.25
CA LEU A 151 15.89 -0.62 17.58
C LEU A 151 16.59 -0.27 16.26
N SER A 152 15.85 0.21 15.29
CA SER A 152 16.45 0.68 14.03
C SER A 152 17.50 1.77 14.28
N ALA A 153 18.57 1.76 13.50
CA ALA A 153 19.62 2.79 13.55
C ALA A 153 19.23 4.08 12.80
N ASP A 154 17.95 4.43 12.79
CA ASP A 154 17.40 5.54 12.03
C ASP A 154 17.70 6.91 12.62
N THR A 155 17.85 7.89 11.73
CA THR A 155 17.97 9.30 12.09
C THR A 155 16.74 9.90 12.77
N VAL A 156 15.59 9.19 12.74
CA VAL A 156 14.37 9.63 13.42
C VAL A 156 14.59 9.82 14.93
N TRP A 157 15.53 9.08 15.53
CA TRP A 157 15.85 9.14 16.96
C TRP A 157 16.73 10.34 17.35
N GLN A 158 17.32 11.05 16.39
CA GLN A 158 18.07 12.31 16.57
C GLN A 158 19.09 12.33 17.73
N SER A 159 19.76 11.23 18.01
CA SER A 159 20.70 11.08 19.13
C SER A 159 20.09 11.13 20.55
N ASP A 160 18.79 11.25 20.70
CA ASP A 160 18.15 11.34 22.01
C ASP A 160 17.92 9.94 22.61
N VAL A 161 17.72 8.91 21.78
CA VAL A 161 17.53 7.52 22.21
C VAL A 161 18.85 6.79 22.30
N LYS A 162 19.07 6.04 23.39
CA LYS A 162 20.34 5.37 23.72
C LYS A 162 20.12 3.91 24.12
N ILE A 163 21.18 3.15 24.05
CA ILE A 163 21.21 1.81 24.64
C ILE A 163 20.94 1.91 26.15
N GLY A 164 19.99 1.14 26.61
CA GLY A 164 19.48 1.13 27.97
C GLY A 164 18.15 1.86 28.17
N ASP A 165 17.74 2.67 27.20
CA ASP A 165 16.43 3.32 27.21
C ASP A 165 15.31 2.30 27.00
N LYS A 166 14.08 2.70 27.36
CA LYS A 166 12.92 1.80 27.34
C LYS A 166 12.03 2.11 26.14
N VAL A 167 11.54 1.07 25.54
CA VAL A 167 10.42 1.09 24.57
C VAL A 167 9.22 0.49 25.25
N ARG A 168 8.19 1.28 25.48
CA ARG A 168 6.95 0.83 26.12
C ARG A 168 5.83 0.80 25.10
N LEU A 169 5.16 -0.34 25.01
CA LEU A 169 3.95 -0.46 24.19
C LEU A 169 2.82 0.32 24.86
N ILE A 170 2.04 1.02 24.06
CA ILE A 170 0.89 1.79 24.49
C ILE A 170 -0.36 1.06 24.03
N GLU A 171 -1.20 0.67 24.97
CA GLU A 171 -2.52 0.12 24.68
C GLU A 171 -3.32 1.09 23.81
N GLY A 172 -3.87 0.57 22.73
CA GLY A 172 -4.74 1.28 21.80
C GLY A 172 -6.10 0.63 21.72
N THR A 173 -6.54 0.38 20.50
CA THR A 173 -7.77 -0.36 20.20
C THR A 173 -7.54 -1.88 20.12
N GLN A 174 -6.29 -2.32 20.10
CA GLN A 174 -5.89 -3.73 20.09
C GLN A 174 -5.53 -4.14 21.51
N ASP A 175 -5.93 -5.36 21.89
CA ASP A 175 -5.41 -5.99 23.07
C ASP A 175 -3.95 -6.38 22.82
N LEU A 176 -3.06 -5.86 23.63
CA LEU A 176 -1.63 -6.14 23.49
C LEU A 176 -1.30 -7.56 23.96
N ASP A 177 -2.06 -8.09 24.90
CA ASP A 177 -1.86 -9.44 25.44
C ASP A 177 -2.08 -10.52 24.38
N ASP A 178 -2.96 -10.29 23.40
CA ASP A 178 -3.17 -11.21 22.26
C ASP A 178 -1.97 -11.26 21.30
N THR A 179 -1.07 -10.29 21.38
CA THR A 179 0.04 -10.17 20.43
C THR A 179 1.40 -10.29 21.10
N PHE A 180 1.56 -9.68 22.27
CA PHE A 180 2.84 -9.57 22.95
C PHE A 180 2.78 -10.13 24.37
N ALA A 181 3.71 -11.02 24.67
CA ALA A 181 3.97 -11.46 26.05
C ALA A 181 4.74 -10.40 26.86
N VAL A 182 5.36 -9.42 26.19
CA VAL A 182 6.20 -8.37 26.79
C VAL A 182 5.75 -7.00 26.30
N HIS A 183 5.45 -6.08 27.22
CA HIS A 183 4.96 -4.74 26.90
C HIS A 183 5.99 -3.61 27.10
N GLU A 184 7.12 -3.92 27.65
CA GLU A 184 8.23 -2.97 27.84
C GLU A 184 9.55 -3.64 27.48
N PHE A 185 10.25 -3.07 26.51
CA PHE A 185 11.53 -3.56 26.05
C PHE A 185 12.66 -2.62 26.46
N THR A 186 13.82 -3.20 26.71
CA THR A 186 15.07 -2.46 26.90
C THR A 186 15.84 -2.45 25.58
N ILE A 187 16.23 -1.28 25.08
CA ILE A 187 17.08 -1.17 23.91
C ILE A 187 18.48 -1.66 24.29
N VAL A 188 18.92 -2.78 23.73
CA VAL A 188 20.27 -3.33 23.94
C VAL A 188 21.19 -3.09 22.76
N GLY A 189 20.67 -2.68 21.62
CA GLY A 189 21.44 -2.35 20.44
C GLY A 189 20.62 -1.64 19.39
N PHE A 190 21.33 -1.15 18.39
CA PHE A 190 20.75 -0.58 17.17
C PHE A 190 21.13 -1.44 15.98
N CYS A 191 20.22 -1.55 15.03
CA CYS A 191 20.41 -2.37 13.84
C CYS A 191 19.93 -1.68 12.57
N GLU A 192 20.47 -2.13 11.45
CA GLU A 192 19.95 -1.89 10.11
C GLU A 192 19.37 -3.19 9.55
N SER A 193 18.47 -3.06 8.60
CA SER A 193 17.86 -4.20 7.93
C SER A 193 17.79 -3.98 6.43
N GLY A 194 18.20 -5.00 5.67
CA GLY A 194 18.05 -5.01 4.22
C GLY A 194 16.59 -4.90 3.76
N TYR A 195 15.66 -5.24 4.65
CA TYR A 195 14.23 -5.13 4.40
C TYR A 195 13.75 -3.65 4.39
N TYR A 196 14.43 -2.74 5.10
CA TYR A 196 14.11 -1.32 5.24
C TYR A 196 15.20 -0.44 4.62
N THR A 197 15.26 -0.38 3.30
CA THR A 197 16.27 0.42 2.58
C THR A 197 15.80 1.83 2.22
N CYS A 198 14.61 2.26 2.66
CA CYS A 198 14.07 3.59 2.41
C CYS A 198 13.86 4.35 3.71
N SER A 199 14.67 5.39 3.95
CA SER A 199 14.57 6.22 5.16
C SER A 199 13.37 7.19 5.16
N THR A 200 12.74 7.42 4.01
CA THR A 200 11.62 8.38 3.89
C THR A 200 10.26 7.74 4.12
N SER A 201 10.16 6.42 4.04
CA SER A 201 8.94 5.66 4.28
C SER A 201 9.28 4.24 4.71
N MET A 202 8.97 3.90 5.94
CA MET A 202 9.11 2.53 6.49
C MET A 202 7.93 1.63 6.17
N GLY A 203 6.85 2.18 5.63
CA GLY A 203 5.63 1.47 5.32
C GLY A 203 4.39 2.15 5.86
N SER A 204 3.27 1.45 5.76
CA SER A 204 1.98 1.85 6.31
C SER A 204 1.54 0.91 7.42
N THR A 205 0.71 1.41 8.30
CA THR A 205 0.10 0.68 9.40
C THR A 205 -1.37 1.07 9.51
N SER A 206 -2.17 0.25 10.16
CA SER A 206 -3.54 0.61 10.55
C SER A 206 -3.60 1.48 11.81
N LEU A 207 -2.48 1.66 12.50
CA LEU A 207 -2.38 2.36 13.80
C LEU A 207 -2.00 3.83 13.65
N GLY A 208 -2.41 4.62 14.60
CA GLY A 208 -1.99 6.02 14.76
C GLY A 208 -2.24 6.87 13.52
N SER A 209 -1.17 7.41 12.94
CA SER A 209 -1.25 8.27 11.75
C SER A 209 -1.35 7.51 10.42
N GLY A 210 -1.38 6.18 10.45
CA GLY A 210 -1.30 5.34 9.27
C GLY A 210 0.11 5.20 8.68
N LYS A 211 1.12 5.77 9.33
CA LYS A 211 2.52 5.69 8.92
C LYS A 211 3.34 4.95 9.95
N LEU A 212 4.12 4.02 9.46
CA LEU A 212 5.14 3.39 10.26
C LEU A 212 6.31 4.37 10.46
N THR A 213 6.68 4.59 11.71
CA THR A 213 7.77 5.51 12.04
C THR A 213 9.11 4.82 11.89
N SER A 214 9.23 3.60 12.43
CA SER A 214 10.45 2.80 12.40
C SER A 214 10.13 1.34 12.75
N PHE A 215 11.16 0.53 12.97
CA PHE A 215 11.02 -0.89 13.31
C PHE A 215 11.92 -1.25 14.49
N ALA A 216 11.56 -2.35 15.12
CA ALA A 216 12.35 -3.01 16.15
C ALA A 216 12.39 -4.52 15.90
N TYR A 217 13.49 -5.15 16.31
CA TYR A 217 13.57 -6.61 16.40
C TYR A 217 13.52 -7.02 17.86
N VAL A 218 12.69 -8.00 18.16
CA VAL A 218 12.49 -8.58 19.49
C VAL A 218 12.62 -10.10 19.39
N PRO A 219 13.13 -10.77 20.42
CA PRO A 219 13.15 -12.25 20.43
C PRO A 219 11.75 -12.83 20.23
N ASP A 220 11.65 -14.01 19.64
CA ASP A 220 10.37 -14.69 19.37
C ASP A 220 9.51 -14.81 20.63
N GLY A 221 10.11 -15.09 21.78
CA GLY A 221 9.42 -15.15 23.07
C GLY A 221 8.90 -13.80 23.62
N ALA A 222 9.01 -12.71 22.85
CA ALA A 222 8.34 -11.44 23.15
C ALA A 222 6.90 -11.41 22.65
N PHE A 223 6.56 -12.30 21.71
CA PHE A 223 5.19 -12.48 21.22
C PHE A 223 4.43 -13.46 22.13
N ALA A 224 3.11 -13.40 22.12
CA ALA A 224 2.28 -14.32 22.86
C ALA A 224 2.45 -15.77 22.33
N ASP A 225 2.34 -16.75 23.20
CA ASP A 225 2.61 -18.16 22.86
C ASP A 225 1.67 -18.70 21.75
N ASP A 226 0.46 -18.18 21.67
CA ASP A 226 -0.56 -18.54 20.69
C ASP A 226 -0.66 -17.56 19.51
N TYR A 227 0.23 -16.56 19.47
CA TYR A 227 0.26 -15.63 18.34
C TYR A 227 0.76 -16.33 17.07
N PRO A 228 -0.03 -16.35 15.99
CA PRO A 228 0.35 -17.07 14.77
C PRO A 228 1.48 -16.35 14.03
N TYR A 229 2.22 -17.08 13.20
CA TYR A 229 3.10 -16.45 12.23
C TYR A 229 2.29 -15.51 11.34
N THR A 230 2.69 -14.27 11.24
CA THR A 230 2.01 -13.27 10.41
C THR A 230 2.51 -13.27 8.99
N GLU A 231 3.74 -13.74 8.81
CA GLU A 231 4.37 -13.81 7.51
C GLU A 231 5.34 -15.00 7.43
N ALA A 232 5.61 -15.41 6.20
CA ALA A 232 6.63 -16.38 5.88
C ALA A 232 7.54 -15.79 4.80
N PHE A 233 8.80 -15.59 5.11
CA PHE A 233 9.81 -15.15 4.16
C PHE A 233 10.30 -16.32 3.33
N ILE A 234 10.52 -16.09 2.05
CA ILE A 234 10.82 -17.12 1.08
C ILE A 234 12.10 -16.78 0.34
N SER A 235 12.96 -17.77 0.23
CA SER A 235 14.07 -17.79 -0.73
C SER A 235 13.73 -18.72 -1.88
N VAL A 236 14.04 -18.29 -3.12
CA VAL A 236 13.74 -19.00 -4.35
C VAL A 236 15.00 -19.70 -4.86
N GLU A 237 14.88 -20.98 -5.25
CA GLU A 237 15.99 -21.77 -5.79
C GLU A 237 16.71 -21.06 -6.94
N GLY A 238 18.00 -20.81 -6.75
CA GLY A 238 18.86 -20.17 -7.74
C GLY A 238 18.51 -18.71 -8.07
N ALA A 239 17.65 -18.06 -7.29
CA ALA A 239 17.37 -16.64 -7.49
C ALA A 239 18.61 -15.80 -7.15
N ARG A 240 19.34 -16.15 -6.10
CA ARG A 240 20.58 -15.47 -5.67
C ARG A 240 21.74 -15.61 -6.65
N ASP A 241 21.69 -16.56 -7.59
CA ASP A 241 22.66 -16.65 -8.69
C ASP A 241 22.46 -15.55 -9.74
N GLU A 242 21.34 -14.87 -9.67
CA GLU A 242 20.94 -13.80 -10.58
C GLU A 242 20.91 -12.46 -9.82
N ARG A 243 21.21 -11.39 -10.53
CA ARG A 243 21.07 -10.06 -9.94
C ARG A 243 19.61 -9.74 -9.67
N TRP A 244 19.29 -9.27 -8.47
CA TRP A 244 17.93 -8.91 -8.04
C TRP A 244 17.20 -7.96 -9.01
N SER A 245 17.96 -7.11 -9.71
CA SER A 245 17.42 -6.15 -10.69
C SER A 245 17.28 -6.76 -12.10
N SER A 246 17.66 -8.01 -12.31
CA SER A 246 17.63 -8.67 -13.62
C SER A 246 16.26 -9.27 -13.94
N ASN A 247 15.98 -9.39 -15.25
CA ASN A 247 14.78 -10.11 -15.68
C ASN A 247 14.87 -11.62 -15.37
N ALA A 248 16.06 -12.20 -15.29
CA ALA A 248 16.26 -13.61 -14.97
C ALA A 248 15.86 -13.88 -13.52
N TYR A 249 16.32 -13.05 -12.58
CA TYR A 249 15.87 -13.07 -11.19
C TYR A 249 14.34 -13.01 -11.11
N GLN A 250 13.78 -11.97 -11.74
CA GLN A 250 12.34 -11.75 -11.67
C GLN A 250 11.53 -12.92 -12.25
N GLN A 251 11.98 -13.53 -13.34
CA GLN A 251 11.31 -14.71 -13.91
C GLN A 251 11.33 -15.91 -12.96
N LYS A 252 12.41 -16.11 -12.22
CA LYS A 252 12.49 -17.18 -11.21
C LYS A 252 11.52 -16.90 -10.06
N VAL A 253 11.53 -15.69 -9.54
CA VAL A 253 10.64 -15.27 -8.44
C VAL A 253 9.19 -15.31 -8.89
N ASP A 254 8.84 -14.71 -10.04
CA ASP A 254 7.48 -14.71 -10.58
C ASP A 254 6.96 -16.15 -10.81
N ALA A 255 7.83 -17.06 -11.21
CA ALA A 255 7.44 -18.46 -11.42
C ALA A 255 7.12 -19.20 -10.11
N VAL A 256 7.77 -18.84 -9.01
CA VAL A 256 7.53 -19.45 -7.70
C VAL A 256 6.35 -18.77 -7.02
N THR A 257 6.32 -17.44 -7.02
CA THR A 257 5.18 -16.69 -6.45
C THR A 257 3.87 -17.07 -7.12
N ALA A 258 3.85 -17.23 -8.45
CA ALA A 258 2.65 -17.71 -9.16
C ALA A 258 2.22 -19.14 -8.75
N ARG A 259 3.15 -19.99 -8.33
CA ARG A 259 2.79 -21.33 -7.81
C ARG A 259 2.27 -21.24 -6.38
N ILE A 260 2.81 -20.33 -5.58
CA ILE A 260 2.30 -20.07 -4.22
C ILE A 260 0.92 -19.43 -4.32
N ASP A 261 0.74 -18.44 -5.20
CA ASP A 261 -0.57 -17.85 -5.47
C ASP A 261 -1.60 -18.90 -5.93
N ALA A 262 -1.16 -19.91 -6.69
CA ALA A 262 -2.05 -20.97 -7.12
C ALA A 262 -2.53 -21.89 -5.99
N ILE A 263 -1.83 -21.92 -4.85
CA ILE A 263 -2.23 -22.65 -3.65
C ILE A 263 -2.70 -21.74 -2.51
N SER A 264 -2.81 -20.43 -2.75
CA SER A 264 -3.20 -19.45 -1.73
C SER A 264 -4.59 -19.74 -1.16
N ASP A 265 -5.52 -20.17 -2.02
CA ASP A 265 -6.85 -20.60 -1.60
C ASP A 265 -6.80 -21.87 -0.74
N ASP A 266 -5.89 -22.80 -1.05
CA ASP A 266 -5.70 -24.02 -0.25
C ASP A 266 -5.07 -23.69 1.11
N ILE A 267 -4.06 -22.81 1.14
CA ILE A 267 -3.43 -22.32 2.38
C ILE A 267 -4.48 -21.62 3.26
N LYS A 268 -5.26 -20.72 2.66
CA LYS A 268 -6.35 -20.00 3.33
C LYS A 268 -7.38 -20.99 3.89
N ALA A 269 -7.86 -21.90 3.04
CA ALA A 269 -8.86 -22.89 3.47
C ALA A 269 -8.33 -23.76 4.61
N SER A 270 -7.09 -24.23 4.49
CA SER A 270 -6.44 -25.01 5.55
C SER A 270 -6.39 -24.23 6.86
N ARG A 271 -5.93 -22.97 6.83
CA ARG A 271 -5.83 -22.15 8.06
C ARG A 271 -7.19 -21.84 8.68
N LEU A 272 -8.19 -21.50 7.86
CA LEU A 272 -9.55 -21.28 8.34
C LEU A 272 -10.16 -22.57 8.92
N ASP A 273 -9.86 -23.71 8.31
CA ASP A 273 -10.30 -25.00 8.83
C ASP A 273 -9.62 -25.32 10.19
N ASP A 274 -8.32 -25.02 10.33
CA ASP A 274 -7.58 -25.20 11.58
C ASP A 274 -8.13 -24.26 12.68
N LEU A 275 -8.23 -22.96 12.40
CA LEU A 275 -8.82 -21.98 13.33
C LEU A 275 -10.25 -22.35 13.72
N ARG A 276 -11.02 -22.84 12.75
CA ARG A 276 -12.38 -23.31 13.02
C ARG A 276 -12.39 -24.57 13.87
N ALA A 277 -11.47 -25.49 13.61
CA ALA A 277 -11.36 -26.71 14.39
C ALA A 277 -10.92 -26.42 15.83
N GLU A 278 -9.97 -25.50 16.04
CA GLU A 278 -9.55 -25.03 17.36
C GLU A 278 -10.70 -24.36 18.10
N ALA A 279 -11.32 -23.37 17.47
CA ALA A 279 -12.46 -22.66 18.05
C ALA A 279 -13.66 -23.58 18.30
N GLN A 280 -13.90 -24.56 17.39
CA GLN A 280 -14.93 -25.56 17.57
C GLN A 280 -14.60 -26.52 18.71
N ALA A 281 -13.33 -26.92 18.85
CA ALA A 281 -12.90 -27.78 19.95
C ALA A 281 -13.07 -27.09 21.33
N GLU A 282 -12.69 -25.81 21.41
CA GLU A 282 -12.90 -24.99 22.60
C GLU A 282 -14.40 -24.84 22.91
N LEU A 283 -15.20 -24.57 21.87
CA LEU A 283 -16.65 -24.46 21.98
C LEU A 283 -17.26 -25.81 22.45
N ASP A 284 -16.79 -26.92 21.87
CA ASP A 284 -17.28 -28.26 22.24
C ASP A 284 -16.89 -28.62 23.68
N GLU A 285 -15.69 -28.20 24.13
CA GLU A 285 -15.27 -28.35 25.52
C GLU A 285 -16.15 -27.53 26.48
N LYS A 286 -16.35 -26.24 26.17
CA LYS A 286 -17.26 -25.35 26.92
C LYS A 286 -18.69 -25.87 26.89
N ARG A 287 -19.15 -26.39 25.75
CA ARG A 287 -20.47 -27.03 25.65
C ARG A 287 -20.56 -28.31 26.47
N ALA A 288 -19.51 -29.14 26.46
CA ALA A 288 -19.46 -30.34 27.28
C ALA A 288 -19.36 -30.02 28.76
N GLU A 289 -18.71 -28.96 29.16
CA GLU A 289 -18.68 -28.45 30.54
C GLU A 289 -20.07 -27.91 30.91
N TYR A 290 -20.67 -27.08 30.09
CA TYR A 290 -22.04 -26.60 30.27
C TYR A 290 -23.06 -27.74 30.42
N GLU A 291 -23.01 -28.74 29.53
CA GLU A 291 -23.91 -29.89 29.59
C GLU A 291 -23.72 -30.71 30.85
N ARG A 292 -22.47 -30.84 31.36
CA ARG A 292 -22.18 -31.48 32.65
C ARG A 292 -22.73 -30.68 33.82
N GLU A 293 -22.47 -29.38 33.86
CA GLU A 293 -22.98 -28.51 34.94
C GLU A 293 -24.51 -28.47 34.92
N LYS A 294 -25.10 -28.42 33.72
CA LYS A 294 -26.55 -28.50 33.55
C LYS A 294 -27.12 -29.83 34.05
N ALA A 295 -26.45 -30.94 33.68
CA ALA A 295 -26.86 -32.27 34.15
C ALA A 295 -26.72 -32.43 35.66
N ASP A 296 -25.64 -31.92 36.24
CA ASP A 296 -25.44 -31.96 37.70
C ASP A 296 -26.47 -31.07 38.44
N ALA A 297 -26.75 -29.89 37.89
CA ALA A 297 -27.78 -29.02 38.45
C ALA A 297 -29.20 -29.62 38.28
N GLU A 298 -29.48 -30.24 37.14
CA GLU A 298 -30.75 -30.98 36.91
C GLU A 298 -30.87 -32.18 37.83
N ALA A 299 -29.76 -32.91 38.10
CA ALA A 299 -29.74 -34.01 39.04
C ALA A 299 -30.01 -33.52 40.48
N GLN A 300 -29.34 -32.44 40.93
CA GLN A 300 -29.57 -31.83 42.24
C GLN A 300 -31.01 -31.29 42.37
N LEU A 301 -31.55 -30.73 41.31
CA LEU A 301 -32.94 -30.29 41.26
C LEU A 301 -33.91 -31.48 41.29
N ALA A 302 -33.53 -32.59 40.65
CA ALA A 302 -34.34 -33.83 40.70
C ALA A 302 -34.33 -34.47 42.06
N ASP A 303 -33.18 -34.48 42.76
CA ASP A 303 -33.08 -34.96 44.16
C ASP A 303 -33.90 -34.10 45.10
N GLY A 304 -33.77 -32.75 45.00
CA GLY A 304 -34.61 -31.82 45.76
C GLY A 304 -36.10 -31.95 45.42
N GLN A 305 -36.42 -32.24 44.17
CA GLN A 305 -37.81 -32.53 43.76
C GLN A 305 -38.31 -33.84 44.35
N SER A 306 -37.44 -34.87 44.43
CA SER A 306 -37.79 -36.17 45.04
C SER A 306 -38.06 -36.03 46.54
N GLU A 307 -37.27 -35.20 47.25
CA GLU A 307 -37.53 -34.86 48.65
C GLU A 307 -38.87 -34.14 48.84
N LEU A 308 -39.14 -33.15 47.93
CA LEU A 308 -40.41 -32.43 47.92
C LEU A 308 -41.60 -33.33 47.57
N ASP A 309 -41.43 -34.28 46.63
CA ASP A 309 -42.47 -35.26 46.30
C ASP A 309 -42.73 -36.24 47.46
N SER A 310 -41.67 -36.58 48.21
CA SER A 310 -41.78 -37.36 49.42
C SER A 310 -42.51 -36.59 50.54
N ALA A 311 -42.18 -35.34 50.75
CA ALA A 311 -42.88 -34.44 51.66
C ALA A 311 -44.33 -34.19 51.19
N LYS A 312 -44.54 -34.06 49.91
CA LYS A 312 -45.86 -33.91 49.29
C LYS A 312 -46.73 -35.16 49.49
N ALA A 313 -46.14 -36.37 49.35
CA ALA A 313 -46.88 -37.61 49.64
C ALA A 313 -47.41 -37.71 51.08
N GLN A 314 -46.70 -37.11 52.03
CA GLN A 314 -47.14 -36.90 53.39
C GLN A 314 -48.25 -35.87 53.57
N LEU A 315 -48.23 -34.81 52.72
CA LEU A 315 -49.22 -33.74 52.70
C LEU A 315 -50.47 -34.13 51.90
N ASP A 316 -50.36 -35.04 50.92
CA ASP A 316 -51.52 -35.45 50.05
C ASP A 316 -52.57 -36.22 50.82
N SER A 317 -52.22 -36.83 51.98
CA SER A 317 -53.20 -37.48 52.94
C SER A 317 -54.09 -36.42 53.63
N ALA A 318 -53.69 -35.18 53.68
CA ALA A 318 -54.41 -34.06 54.29
C ALA A 318 -55.15 -33.15 53.29
N ALA A 319 -55.04 -33.43 51.99
CA ALA A 319 -55.28 -32.44 50.89
C ALA A 319 -56.57 -32.58 50.07
N ALA A 320 -57.58 -33.34 50.52
CA ALA A 320 -58.85 -33.49 49.77
C ALA A 320 -59.56 -32.17 49.50
N ASN A 321 -59.25 -31.08 50.22
CA ASN A 321 -59.86 -29.75 50.04
C ASN A 321 -59.09 -28.79 49.13
N LEU A 322 -57.90 -29.17 48.65
CA LEU A 322 -57.07 -28.31 47.83
C LEU A 322 -57.03 -28.67 46.33
N GLU A 323 -57.75 -29.76 45.96
CA GLU A 323 -57.74 -30.32 44.59
C GLU A 323 -58.28 -29.33 43.57
N SER A 324 -59.35 -28.55 43.95
CA SER A 324 -59.95 -27.56 43.08
C SER A 324 -59.03 -26.32 42.85
N ALA A 325 -58.16 -26.02 43.83
CA ALA A 325 -57.20 -24.93 43.71
C ALA A 325 -55.97 -25.39 42.89
N ARG A 326 -55.57 -26.67 43.04
CA ARG A 326 -54.52 -27.29 42.19
C ARG A 326 -54.91 -27.34 40.72
N ALA A 327 -56.19 -27.66 40.42
CA ALA A 327 -56.68 -27.70 39.05
C ALA A 327 -56.58 -26.32 38.39
N ARG A 328 -56.90 -25.25 39.16
CA ARG A 328 -56.76 -23.84 38.67
C ARG A 328 -55.31 -23.43 38.50
N ILE A 329 -54.43 -23.87 39.40
CA ILE A 329 -52.99 -23.58 39.30
C ILE A 329 -52.41 -24.27 38.06
N ALA A 330 -52.74 -25.57 37.85
CA ALA A 330 -52.28 -26.31 36.67
C ALA A 330 -52.78 -25.72 35.36
N GLN A 331 -54.02 -25.19 35.31
CA GLN A 331 -54.54 -24.50 34.16
C GLN A 331 -53.80 -23.16 33.88
N SER A 332 -53.52 -22.41 34.95
CA SER A 332 -52.78 -21.17 34.84
C SER A 332 -51.31 -21.41 34.42
N GLU A 333 -50.68 -22.50 34.90
CA GLU A 333 -49.36 -22.93 34.47
C GLU A 333 -49.31 -23.35 33.01
N ALA A 334 -50.35 -24.01 32.52
CA ALA A 334 -50.50 -24.35 31.09
C ALA A 334 -50.62 -23.09 30.22
N GLN A 335 -51.48 -22.16 30.66
CA GLN A 335 -51.62 -20.86 29.98
C GLN A 335 -50.31 -20.05 29.97
N LEU A 336 -49.59 -20.08 31.07
CA LEU A 336 -48.28 -19.43 31.20
C LEU A 336 -47.21 -20.09 30.32
N ARG A 337 -47.25 -21.42 30.21
CA ARG A 337 -46.36 -22.19 29.35
C ARG A 337 -46.60 -21.91 27.86
N ASP A 338 -47.88 -21.88 27.48
CA ASP A 338 -48.30 -21.56 26.09
C ASP A 338 -47.91 -20.12 25.73
N GLY A 339 -48.12 -19.18 26.66
CA GLY A 339 -47.68 -17.81 26.51
C GLY A 339 -46.12 -17.68 26.41
N LYS A 340 -45.38 -18.45 27.19
CA LYS A 340 -43.93 -18.49 27.12
C LYS A 340 -43.45 -19.07 25.80
N ALA A 341 -44.08 -20.13 25.29
CA ALA A 341 -43.75 -20.69 24.00
C ALA A 341 -44.03 -19.66 22.84
N GLN A 342 -45.12 -18.92 22.99
CA GLN A 342 -45.42 -17.84 22.04
C GLN A 342 -44.37 -16.70 22.14
N TYR A 343 -43.95 -16.35 23.33
CA TYR A 343 -42.91 -15.37 23.55
C TYR A 343 -41.55 -15.81 22.96
N GLU A 344 -41.17 -17.08 23.23
CA GLU A 344 -39.93 -17.66 22.68
C GLU A 344 -39.97 -17.73 21.14
N ALA A 345 -41.13 -18.10 20.57
CA ALA A 345 -41.33 -18.11 19.12
C ALA A 345 -41.24 -16.69 18.53
N GLY A 346 -41.87 -15.71 19.17
CA GLY A 346 -41.82 -14.31 18.75
C GLY A 346 -40.40 -13.73 18.84
N THR A 347 -39.66 -14.15 19.88
CA THR A 347 -38.25 -13.74 20.03
C THR A 347 -37.39 -14.32 18.92
N ALA A 348 -37.57 -15.62 18.62
CA ALA A 348 -36.85 -16.31 17.54
C ALA A 348 -37.18 -15.68 16.16
N GLU A 349 -38.44 -15.32 15.94
CA GLU A 349 -38.86 -14.65 14.71
C GLU A 349 -38.24 -13.24 14.61
N LEU A 350 -38.25 -12.47 15.69
CA LEU A 350 -37.60 -11.16 15.72
C LEU A 350 -36.10 -11.28 15.41
N GLU A 351 -35.41 -12.26 15.99
CA GLU A 351 -34.00 -12.50 15.71
C GLU A 351 -33.74 -12.97 14.27
N ALA A 352 -34.68 -13.72 13.67
CA ALA A 352 -34.64 -14.08 12.27
C ALA A 352 -34.83 -12.85 11.37
N GLN A 353 -35.82 -12.01 11.69
CA GLN A 353 -36.08 -10.76 10.98
C GLN A 353 -34.89 -9.79 11.09
N LYS A 354 -34.29 -9.66 12.29
CA LYS A 354 -33.06 -8.90 12.50
C LYS A 354 -31.95 -9.40 11.60
N ARG A 355 -31.67 -10.71 11.60
CA ARG A 355 -30.62 -11.29 10.72
C ARG A 355 -30.87 -10.99 9.26
N GLN A 356 -32.11 -11.13 8.80
CA GLN A 356 -32.47 -10.85 7.43
C GLN A 356 -32.33 -9.35 7.10
N ALA A 357 -32.80 -8.48 7.99
CA ALA A 357 -32.70 -7.05 7.81
C ALA A 357 -31.24 -6.58 7.82
N TYR A 358 -30.44 -7.06 8.79
CA TYR A 358 -29.02 -6.72 8.84
C TYR A 358 -28.23 -7.28 7.64
N ALA A 359 -28.62 -8.46 7.14
CA ALA A 359 -28.04 -8.99 5.90
C ALA A 359 -28.38 -8.10 4.70
N ALA A 360 -29.63 -7.65 4.59
CA ALA A 360 -30.04 -6.73 3.53
C ALA A 360 -29.36 -5.36 3.65
N LEU A 361 -29.25 -4.83 4.88
CA LEU A 361 -28.52 -3.60 5.14
C LEU A 361 -27.02 -3.73 4.83
N ALA A 362 -26.42 -4.87 5.18
CA ALA A 362 -25.03 -5.16 4.86
C ALA A 362 -24.80 -5.26 3.34
N GLN A 363 -25.76 -5.87 2.63
CA GLN A 363 -25.71 -5.92 1.17
C GLN A 363 -25.84 -4.51 0.57
N ALA A 364 -26.81 -3.73 1.04
CA ALA A 364 -26.97 -2.33 0.59
C ALA A 364 -25.74 -1.48 0.90
N GLN A 365 -25.13 -1.68 2.09
CA GLN A 365 -23.85 -1.04 2.43
C GLN A 365 -22.75 -1.44 1.45
N ALA A 366 -22.63 -2.74 1.14
CA ALA A 366 -21.62 -3.22 0.20
C ALA A 366 -21.84 -2.66 -1.23
N GLU A 367 -23.10 -2.49 -1.63
CA GLU A 367 -23.43 -1.85 -2.91
C GLU A 367 -23.02 -0.38 -2.92
N ILE A 368 -23.27 0.34 -1.81
CA ILE A 368 -22.84 1.73 -1.62
C ILE A 368 -21.32 1.81 -1.62
N ASP A 369 -20.64 0.92 -0.88
CA ASP A 369 -19.17 0.90 -0.81
C ASP A 369 -18.56 0.57 -2.18
N SER A 370 -19.18 -0.35 -2.93
CA SER A 370 -18.80 -0.65 -4.32
C SER A 370 -18.98 0.56 -5.24
N ALA A 371 -20.11 1.24 -5.12
CA ALA A 371 -20.36 2.45 -5.90
C ALA A 371 -19.42 3.59 -5.50
N GLN A 372 -19.10 3.70 -4.19
CA GLN A 372 -18.09 4.64 -3.71
C GLN A 372 -16.71 4.33 -4.31
N ALA A 373 -16.31 3.06 -4.28
CA ALA A 373 -15.03 2.65 -4.87
C ALA A 373 -14.96 2.95 -6.38
N GLN A 374 -16.08 2.76 -7.09
CA GLN A 374 -16.17 3.13 -8.52
C GLN A 374 -16.05 4.64 -8.71
N TYR A 375 -16.72 5.41 -7.85
CA TYR A 375 -16.62 6.86 -7.86
C TYR A 375 -15.18 7.33 -7.58
N ASP A 376 -14.56 6.77 -6.54
CA ASP A 376 -13.19 7.10 -6.17
C ASP A 376 -12.19 6.73 -7.28
N ALA A 377 -12.41 5.58 -7.92
CA ALA A 377 -11.62 5.16 -9.08
C ALA A 377 -11.79 6.11 -10.29
N ALA A 378 -13.03 6.55 -10.52
CA ALA A 378 -13.30 7.54 -11.56
C ALA A 378 -12.63 8.88 -11.23
N MET A 379 -12.69 9.31 -9.95
CA MET A 379 -12.03 10.53 -9.50
C MET A 379 -10.50 10.42 -9.57
N ALA A 380 -9.94 9.25 -9.27
CA ALA A 380 -8.51 8.99 -9.45
C ALA A 380 -8.12 9.06 -10.93
N THR A 381 -8.93 8.46 -11.81
CA THR A 381 -8.72 8.55 -13.26
C THR A 381 -8.81 10.00 -13.74
N ARG A 382 -9.78 10.74 -13.20
CA ARG A 382 -9.92 12.18 -13.48
C ARG A 382 -8.67 12.97 -13.07
N ALA A 383 -8.14 12.66 -11.88
CA ALA A 383 -6.92 13.30 -11.38
C ALA A 383 -5.71 13.00 -12.28
N GLU A 384 -5.60 11.75 -12.70
CA GLU A 384 -4.56 11.32 -13.64
C GLU A 384 -4.69 12.05 -15.00
N LEU A 385 -5.90 12.08 -15.56
CA LEU A 385 -6.15 12.83 -16.81
C LEU A 385 -5.87 14.33 -16.63
N SER A 386 -6.20 14.88 -15.45
CA SER A 386 -5.90 16.27 -15.12
C SER A 386 -4.39 16.55 -15.05
N SER A 387 -3.65 15.60 -14.49
CA SER A 387 -2.17 15.66 -14.46
C SER A 387 -1.58 15.58 -15.86
N GLN A 388 -2.08 14.63 -16.67
CA GLN A 388 -1.68 14.51 -18.08
C GLN A 388 -2.06 15.75 -18.88
N LEU A 389 -3.22 16.32 -18.60
CA LEU A 389 -3.64 17.60 -19.21
C LEU A 389 -2.66 18.72 -18.89
N GLY A 390 -2.22 18.80 -17.62
CA GLY A 390 -1.19 19.78 -17.22
C GLY A 390 0.12 19.58 -17.97
N GLY A 391 0.55 18.31 -18.10
CA GLY A 391 1.72 17.97 -18.89
C GLY A 391 1.59 18.34 -20.37
N ALA A 392 0.44 18.00 -20.96
CA ALA A 392 0.16 18.32 -22.35
C ALA A 392 0.05 19.85 -22.59
N GLN A 393 -0.52 20.58 -21.63
CA GLN A 393 -0.57 22.04 -21.66
C GLN A 393 0.84 22.65 -21.61
N THR A 394 1.66 22.13 -20.66
CA THR A 394 3.07 22.55 -20.58
C THR A 394 3.83 22.25 -21.88
N GLY A 395 3.57 21.08 -22.48
CA GLY A 395 4.13 20.72 -23.78
C GLY A 395 3.64 21.65 -24.88
N LEU A 396 2.38 22.04 -24.86
CA LEU A 396 1.82 22.99 -25.80
C LEU A 396 2.47 24.38 -25.67
N ASP A 397 2.66 24.84 -24.44
CA ASP A 397 3.35 26.11 -24.19
C ASP A 397 4.77 26.09 -24.77
N GLN A 398 5.50 24.98 -24.54
CA GLN A 398 6.86 24.80 -25.09
C GLN A 398 6.87 24.80 -26.62
N VAL A 399 5.88 24.16 -27.24
CA VAL A 399 5.74 24.16 -28.69
C VAL A 399 5.37 25.57 -29.21
N GLN A 400 4.53 26.29 -28.46
CA GLN A 400 4.18 27.67 -28.79
C GLN A 400 5.40 28.62 -28.70
N ASP A 401 6.20 28.42 -27.62
CA ASP A 401 7.46 29.16 -27.49
C ASP A 401 8.44 28.80 -28.62
N GLY A 402 8.51 27.50 -28.97
CA GLY A 402 9.29 27.05 -30.12
C GLY A 402 8.81 27.65 -31.43
N LEU A 403 7.49 27.73 -31.63
CA LEU A 403 6.89 28.38 -32.78
C LEU A 403 7.26 29.86 -32.83
N ALA A 404 7.17 30.55 -31.68
CA ALA A 404 7.55 31.96 -31.62
C ALA A 404 9.03 32.19 -31.99
N GLN A 405 9.91 31.28 -31.55
CA GLN A 405 11.33 31.33 -31.91
C GLN A 405 11.54 31.06 -33.39
N VAL A 406 10.87 30.08 -33.96
CA VAL A 406 10.95 29.76 -35.38
C VAL A 406 10.35 30.90 -36.21
N ASP A 407 9.23 31.47 -35.76
CA ASP A 407 8.64 32.65 -36.45
C ASP A 407 9.59 33.84 -36.43
N ALA A 408 10.25 34.09 -35.33
CA ALA A 408 11.29 35.10 -35.24
C ALA A 408 12.46 34.80 -36.22
N GLY A 409 12.87 33.52 -36.27
CA GLY A 409 13.88 33.07 -37.24
C GLY A 409 13.44 33.26 -38.70
N ILE A 410 12.18 32.89 -38.99
CA ILE A 410 11.58 33.11 -40.34
C ILE A 410 11.56 34.60 -40.69
N ALA A 411 11.16 35.44 -39.74
CA ALA A 411 11.15 36.88 -39.96
C ALA A 411 12.56 37.41 -40.27
N GLN A 412 13.54 36.96 -39.49
CA GLN A 412 14.93 37.32 -39.66
C GLN A 412 15.51 36.81 -41.00
N ALA A 413 15.21 35.55 -41.33
CA ALA A 413 15.63 34.99 -42.62
C ALA A 413 14.96 35.70 -43.79
N SER A 414 13.66 36.05 -43.65
CA SER A 414 12.95 36.82 -44.66
C SER A 414 13.55 38.22 -44.85
N GLU A 415 13.85 38.93 -43.77
CA GLU A 415 14.51 40.25 -43.81
C GLU A 415 15.90 40.17 -44.48
N GLY A 416 16.62 39.06 -44.15
CA GLY A 416 17.89 38.76 -44.81
C GLY A 416 17.73 38.54 -46.31
N ILE A 417 16.70 37.81 -46.74
CA ILE A 417 16.35 37.56 -48.12
C ILE A 417 16.00 38.86 -48.82
N ASP A 418 15.15 39.69 -48.19
CA ASP A 418 14.76 40.99 -48.76
C ASP A 418 15.98 41.89 -48.93
N THR A 419 16.86 41.90 -47.93
CA THR A 419 18.10 42.67 -47.97
C THR A 419 19.03 42.18 -49.08
N LEU A 420 19.18 40.86 -49.21
CA LEU A 420 19.98 40.26 -50.27
C LEU A 420 19.37 40.54 -51.65
N THR A 421 18.05 40.42 -51.75
CA THR A 421 17.31 40.71 -52.97
C THR A 421 17.53 42.18 -53.41
N ALA A 422 17.33 43.12 -52.47
CA ALA A 422 17.58 44.52 -52.71
C ALA A 422 19.04 44.78 -53.12
N THR A 423 19.97 44.06 -52.51
CA THR A 423 21.38 44.14 -52.81
C THR A 423 21.67 43.65 -54.26
N ILE A 424 21.04 42.53 -54.64
CA ILE A 424 21.12 41.93 -55.96
C ILE A 424 20.56 42.92 -57.02
N ASP A 425 19.37 43.47 -56.69
CA ASP A 425 18.74 44.47 -57.59
C ASP A 425 19.62 45.73 -57.77
N GLN A 426 20.22 46.17 -56.63
CA GLN A 426 21.15 47.30 -56.68
C GLN A 426 22.41 46.96 -57.48
N LEU A 427 22.97 45.77 -57.29
CA LEU A 427 24.11 45.28 -58.06
C LEU A 427 23.72 45.15 -59.56
N GLN A 428 22.52 44.66 -59.86
CA GLN A 428 22.00 44.56 -61.20
C GLN A 428 21.87 45.94 -61.82
N GLN A 429 21.32 46.93 -61.13
CA GLN A 429 21.24 48.30 -61.60
C GLN A 429 22.63 48.92 -61.89
N GLN A 430 23.60 48.58 -60.99
CA GLN A 430 24.97 48.99 -61.20
C GLN A 430 25.60 48.31 -62.43
N ILE A 431 25.34 47.04 -62.65
CA ILE A 431 25.75 46.27 -63.81
C ILE A 431 25.13 46.86 -65.11
N ASP A 432 23.82 47.15 -65.06
CA ASP A 432 23.08 47.67 -66.19
C ASP A 432 23.50 49.10 -66.54
N ALA A 433 24.02 49.85 -65.57
CA ALA A 433 24.56 51.22 -65.81
C ALA A 433 25.96 51.23 -66.40
N LEU A 434 26.64 50.10 -66.46
CA LEU A 434 27.98 49.99 -67.00
C LEU A 434 27.95 49.58 -68.51
N PRO A 435 28.87 50.03 -69.30
CA PRO A 435 29.06 49.55 -70.67
C PRO A 435 29.40 48.07 -70.73
N ALA A 436 29.05 47.40 -71.84
CA ALA A 436 29.18 45.92 -71.93
C ALA A 436 30.63 45.41 -71.81
N ASP A 437 31.61 46.25 -71.99
CA ASP A 437 33.05 46.01 -72.05
C ASP A 437 33.81 46.63 -70.84
N ASP A 438 33.12 47.12 -69.85
CA ASP A 438 33.77 47.66 -68.64
C ASP A 438 34.25 46.52 -67.70
N PRO A 439 35.56 46.51 -67.37
CA PRO A 439 36.13 45.45 -66.44
C PRO A 439 35.48 45.41 -65.06
N ALA A 440 34.83 46.52 -64.69
CA ALA A 440 34.12 46.58 -63.40
C ALA A 440 32.82 45.73 -63.43
N ARG A 441 32.30 45.47 -64.65
CA ARG A 441 31.07 44.66 -64.80
C ARG A 441 31.22 43.21 -64.31
N ASP A 442 32.33 42.57 -64.72
CA ASP A 442 32.63 41.21 -64.31
C ASP A 442 32.75 41.10 -62.79
N THR A 443 33.31 42.13 -62.16
CA THR A 443 33.43 42.17 -60.69
C THR A 443 32.07 42.31 -60.05
N LEU A 444 31.20 43.13 -60.57
CA LEU A 444 29.85 43.32 -60.05
C LEU A 444 28.95 42.13 -60.37
N GLU A 445 29.12 41.46 -61.49
CA GLU A 445 28.43 40.21 -61.83
C GLU A 445 28.85 39.08 -60.90
N GLN A 446 30.16 39.02 -60.54
CA GLN A 446 30.63 38.06 -59.54
C GLN A 446 30.10 38.40 -58.17
N GLN A 447 30.03 39.66 -57.76
CA GLN A 447 29.43 40.06 -56.51
C GLN A 447 27.94 39.74 -56.48
N LYS A 448 27.23 40.01 -57.56
CA LYS A 448 25.83 39.66 -57.69
C LYS A 448 25.62 38.16 -57.60
N ALA A 449 26.41 37.37 -58.34
CA ALA A 449 26.34 35.92 -58.28
C ALA A 449 26.62 35.36 -56.85
N GLY A 450 27.54 36.03 -56.13
CA GLY A 450 27.79 35.75 -54.73
C GLY A 450 26.58 36.01 -53.82
N CYS A 451 25.92 37.16 -54.06
CA CYS A 451 24.69 37.50 -53.33
C CYS A 451 23.51 36.59 -53.72
N GLU A 452 23.40 36.23 -55.03
CA GLU A 452 22.40 35.27 -55.51
C GLU A 452 22.59 33.89 -54.87
N GLN A 453 23.85 33.44 -54.66
CA GLN A 453 24.16 32.22 -53.96
C GLN A 453 23.79 32.32 -52.46
N GLN A 454 24.09 33.45 -51.84
CA GLN A 454 23.68 33.72 -50.46
C GLN A 454 22.17 33.80 -50.34
N LEU A 455 21.49 34.40 -51.31
CA LEU A 455 20.03 34.44 -51.35
C LEU A 455 19.44 33.03 -51.45
N ALA A 456 19.99 32.21 -52.35
CA ALA A 456 19.55 30.81 -52.46
C ALA A 456 19.76 30.03 -51.16
N GLN A 457 20.86 30.31 -50.45
CA GLN A 457 21.13 29.68 -49.15
C GLN A 457 20.16 30.18 -48.07
N ALA A 458 19.93 31.49 -48.01
CA ALA A 458 18.97 32.07 -47.07
C ALA A 458 17.54 31.61 -47.37
N GLN A 459 17.18 31.44 -48.65
CA GLN A 459 15.90 30.87 -49.07
C GLN A 459 15.78 29.39 -48.63
N ALA A 460 16.87 28.63 -48.75
CA ALA A 460 16.87 27.25 -48.26
C ALA A 460 16.76 27.18 -46.75
N GLU A 461 17.41 28.10 -46.03
CA GLU A 461 17.29 28.22 -44.58
C GLU A 461 15.86 28.60 -44.16
N LEU A 462 15.28 29.59 -44.86
CA LEU A 462 13.89 29.98 -44.67
C LEU A 462 12.94 28.79 -44.88
N ALA A 463 13.16 28.03 -45.98
CA ALA A 463 12.38 26.83 -46.26
C ALA A 463 12.53 25.79 -45.14
N GLY A 464 13.75 25.62 -44.62
CA GLY A 464 14.01 24.75 -43.47
C GLY A 464 13.26 25.19 -42.21
N LEU A 465 13.30 26.50 -41.92
CA LEU A 465 12.56 27.07 -40.79
C LEU A 465 11.05 26.96 -40.99
N GLN A 466 10.56 27.15 -42.22
CA GLN A 466 9.15 26.96 -42.55
C GLN A 466 8.71 25.52 -42.38
N GLN A 467 9.56 24.57 -42.75
CA GLN A 467 9.31 23.15 -42.53
C GLN A 467 9.32 22.83 -41.02
N GLN A 468 10.26 23.42 -40.29
CA GLN A 468 10.31 23.26 -38.82
C GLN A 468 9.07 23.88 -38.16
N LYS A 469 8.64 25.07 -38.65
CA LYS A 469 7.37 25.67 -38.20
C LYS A 469 6.21 24.71 -38.42
N GLN A 470 6.10 24.17 -39.64
CA GLN A 470 5.03 23.25 -39.97
C GLN A 470 5.04 22.03 -39.05
N ALA A 471 6.23 21.45 -38.77
CA ALA A 471 6.35 20.33 -37.84
C ALA A 471 5.90 20.71 -36.42
N LEU A 472 6.26 21.91 -35.97
CA LEU A 472 5.80 22.41 -34.66
C LEU A 472 4.30 22.72 -34.66
N GLU A 473 3.74 23.24 -35.76
CA GLU A 473 2.28 23.42 -35.89
C GLU A 473 1.52 22.11 -35.90
N GLU A 474 2.07 21.09 -36.57
CA GLU A 474 1.51 19.73 -36.49
C GLU A 474 1.57 19.18 -35.08
N GLN A 475 2.72 19.36 -34.40
CA GLN A 475 2.89 18.94 -33.00
C GLN A 475 1.95 19.74 -32.07
N LYS A 476 1.80 21.05 -32.31
CA LYS A 476 0.83 21.88 -31.61
C LYS A 476 -0.58 21.31 -31.76
N THR A 477 -0.95 21.03 -33.02
CA THR A 477 -2.28 20.49 -33.33
C THR A 477 -2.51 19.13 -32.67
N GLN A 478 -1.47 18.29 -32.62
CA GLN A 478 -1.54 17.03 -31.93
C GLN A 478 -1.73 17.22 -30.41
N LEU A 479 -0.97 18.14 -29.81
CA LEU A 479 -1.11 18.46 -28.39
C LEU A 479 -2.46 19.10 -28.08
N GLU A 480 -2.93 20.03 -28.95
CA GLU A 480 -4.28 20.61 -28.83
C GLU A 480 -5.35 19.53 -28.94
N GLY A 481 -5.18 18.57 -29.85
CA GLY A 481 -6.03 17.41 -29.99
C GLY A 481 -5.99 16.52 -28.74
N ALA A 482 -4.79 16.26 -28.22
CA ALA A 482 -4.62 15.51 -26.97
C ALA A 482 -5.25 16.23 -25.77
N ILE A 483 -5.03 17.55 -25.68
CA ILE A 483 -5.66 18.41 -24.67
C ILE A 483 -7.18 18.36 -24.78
N ALA A 484 -7.71 18.43 -26.00
CA ALA A 484 -9.15 18.34 -26.23
C ALA A 484 -9.70 16.95 -25.81
N GLN A 485 -8.98 15.88 -26.14
CA GLN A 485 -9.35 14.53 -25.73
C GLN A 485 -9.28 14.37 -24.20
N LEU A 486 -8.20 14.86 -23.58
CA LEU A 486 -8.06 14.81 -22.12
C LEU A 486 -9.16 15.62 -21.42
N LYS A 487 -9.45 16.83 -21.94
CA LYS A 487 -10.59 17.64 -21.46
C LYS A 487 -11.92 16.91 -21.67
N GLY A 488 -12.08 16.28 -22.84
CA GLY A 488 -13.25 15.46 -23.13
C GLY A 488 -13.38 14.29 -22.16
N GLY A 489 -12.27 13.59 -21.91
CA GLY A 489 -12.21 12.51 -20.93
C GLY A 489 -12.55 12.98 -19.52
N ILE A 490 -11.97 14.10 -19.09
CA ILE A 490 -12.29 14.73 -17.80
C ILE A 490 -13.77 15.11 -17.74
N ALA A 491 -14.28 15.79 -18.77
CA ALA A 491 -15.69 16.19 -18.83
C ALA A 491 -16.63 14.99 -18.88
N GLN A 492 -16.21 13.90 -19.52
CA GLN A 492 -16.96 12.64 -19.50
C GLN A 492 -17.01 12.05 -18.10
N ILE A 493 -15.88 12.02 -17.39
CA ILE A 493 -15.85 11.55 -16.00
C ILE A 493 -16.66 12.50 -15.13
N ASP A 494 -16.51 13.81 -15.29
CA ASP A 494 -17.31 14.81 -14.55
C ASP A 494 -18.82 14.60 -14.80
N SER A 495 -19.19 14.29 -16.05
CA SER A 495 -20.58 13.99 -16.39
C SER A 495 -21.04 12.65 -15.79
N GLN A 496 -20.18 11.63 -15.81
CA GLN A 496 -20.50 10.33 -15.24
C GLN A 496 -20.55 10.37 -13.71
N THR A 497 -19.73 11.21 -13.12
CA THR A 497 -19.67 11.38 -11.66
C THR A 497 -20.58 12.50 -11.16
N ALA A 498 -21.13 13.31 -12.08
CA ALA A 498 -22.08 14.35 -11.73
C ALA A 498 -23.30 13.74 -11.02
N GLY A 499 -23.52 14.19 -9.85
CA GLY A 499 -24.61 13.68 -9.01
C GLY A 499 -24.35 12.33 -8.33
N VAL A 500 -23.24 11.62 -8.68
CA VAL A 500 -22.96 10.33 -8.03
C VAL A 500 -22.67 10.52 -6.56
N ALA A 501 -21.88 11.53 -6.18
CA ALA A 501 -21.62 11.85 -4.78
C ALA A 501 -22.91 12.18 -4.03
N GLU A 502 -23.81 12.89 -4.69
CA GLU A 502 -25.14 13.22 -4.15
C GLU A 502 -26.03 11.97 -4.04
N SER A 503 -26.00 11.13 -5.08
CA SER A 503 -26.69 9.84 -5.06
C SER A 503 -26.14 8.90 -4.00
N LEU A 504 -24.83 8.86 -3.80
CA LEU A 504 -24.18 8.09 -2.73
C LEU A 504 -24.54 8.64 -1.35
N SER A 505 -24.59 9.97 -1.22
CA SER A 505 -25.05 10.62 0.01
C SER A 505 -26.51 10.30 0.29
N ALA A 506 -27.35 10.37 -0.76
CA ALA A 506 -28.76 10.00 -0.67
C ALA A 506 -28.94 8.52 -0.34
N ALA A 507 -28.17 7.64 -0.99
CA ALA A 507 -28.22 6.19 -0.73
C ALA A 507 -27.76 5.88 0.71
N ARG A 508 -26.73 6.57 1.22
CA ARG A 508 -26.33 6.46 2.63
C ARG A 508 -27.42 6.96 3.58
N ALA A 509 -28.03 8.09 3.23
CA ALA A 509 -29.14 8.62 4.03
C ALA A 509 -30.33 7.68 4.01
N GLU A 510 -30.63 7.10 2.86
CA GLU A 510 -31.68 6.08 2.71
C GLU A 510 -31.37 4.82 3.50
N LEU A 511 -30.10 4.34 3.41
CA LEU A 511 -29.64 3.19 4.20
C LEU A 511 -29.75 3.45 5.71
N GLU A 512 -29.34 4.63 6.16
CA GLU A 512 -29.48 5.02 7.57
C GLU A 512 -30.98 5.15 7.96
N ALA A 513 -31.81 5.65 7.04
CA ALA A 513 -33.26 5.70 7.26
C ALA A 513 -33.87 4.28 7.34
N GLN A 514 -33.44 3.38 6.46
CA GLN A 514 -33.88 1.97 6.48
C GLN A 514 -33.38 1.26 7.73
N LYS A 515 -32.13 1.53 8.13
CA LYS A 515 -31.58 1.02 9.39
C LYS A 515 -32.37 1.53 10.59
N ALA A 516 -32.62 2.84 10.63
CA ALA A 516 -33.45 3.42 11.66
C ALA A 516 -34.89 2.86 11.64
N ALA A 517 -35.44 2.66 10.45
CA ALA A 517 -36.77 2.04 10.31
C ALA A 517 -36.78 0.58 10.79
N ALA A 518 -35.72 -0.19 10.44
CA ALA A 518 -35.56 -1.54 10.92
C ALA A 518 -35.38 -1.58 12.44
N GLU A 519 -34.51 -0.72 12.98
CA GLU A 519 -34.29 -0.60 14.42
C GLU A 519 -35.58 -0.19 15.17
N ASN A 520 -36.33 0.76 14.59
CA ASN A 520 -37.64 1.14 15.12
C ASN A 520 -38.66 -0.01 15.02
N GLY A 521 -38.63 -0.74 13.90
CA GLY A 521 -39.45 -1.95 13.73
C GLY A 521 -39.10 -3.01 14.77
N PHE A 522 -37.79 -3.24 14.97
CA PHE A 522 -37.30 -4.17 16.01
C PHE A 522 -37.63 -3.68 17.40
N ALA A 523 -37.49 -2.37 17.65
CA ALA A 523 -37.90 -1.76 18.91
C ALA A 523 -39.40 -1.95 19.18
N SER A 524 -40.24 -1.74 18.14
CA SER A 524 -41.68 -1.97 18.24
C SER A 524 -42.03 -3.44 18.46
N ALA A 525 -41.34 -4.33 17.73
CA ALA A 525 -41.49 -5.79 17.91
C ALA A 525 -41.01 -6.20 19.31
N GLN A 526 -39.86 -5.68 19.75
CA GLN A 526 -39.34 -5.87 21.09
C GLN A 526 -40.33 -5.35 22.15
N GLN A 527 -40.89 -4.17 21.93
CA GLN A 527 -41.89 -3.60 22.83
C GLN A 527 -43.16 -4.48 22.91
N SER A 528 -43.55 -5.09 21.78
CA SER A 528 -44.64 -6.05 21.76
C SER A 528 -44.30 -7.33 22.54
N LEU A 529 -43.07 -7.80 22.39
CA LEU A 529 -42.55 -8.93 23.17
C LEU A 529 -42.44 -8.61 24.66
N ASP A 530 -41.97 -7.39 24.99
CA ASP A 530 -41.91 -6.92 26.39
C ASP A 530 -43.31 -6.78 27.00
N ALA A 531 -44.30 -6.37 26.20
CA ALA A 531 -45.70 -6.35 26.62
C ALA A 531 -46.23 -7.76 26.85
N ALA A 532 -45.92 -8.71 25.94
CA ALA A 532 -46.26 -10.11 26.13
C ALA A 532 -45.56 -10.70 27.36
N LEU A 533 -44.30 -10.37 27.59
CA LEU A 533 -43.55 -10.74 28.79
C LEU A 533 -44.20 -10.16 30.06
N SER A 534 -44.64 -8.90 29.98
CA SER A 534 -45.38 -8.25 31.08
C SER A 534 -46.72 -8.94 31.37
N GLN A 535 -47.42 -9.37 30.31
CA GLN A 535 -48.66 -10.18 30.47
C GLN A 535 -48.35 -11.55 31.05
N LEU A 536 -47.24 -12.20 30.63
CA LEU A 536 -46.77 -13.44 31.20
C LEU A 536 -46.35 -13.26 32.67
N GLN A 537 -45.66 -12.15 32.98
CA GLN A 537 -45.30 -11.79 34.37
C GLN A 537 -46.56 -11.50 35.20
N SER A 538 -47.54 -10.84 34.59
CA SER A 538 -48.82 -10.61 35.26
C SER A 538 -49.57 -11.91 35.47
N GLY A 539 -49.57 -12.83 34.50
CA GLY A 539 -50.14 -14.16 34.63
C GLY A 539 -49.37 -15.00 35.66
N ALA A 540 -48.04 -14.86 35.68
CA ALA A 540 -47.20 -15.45 36.72
C ALA A 540 -47.51 -14.87 38.12
N GLY A 541 -47.77 -13.55 38.22
CA GLY A 541 -48.18 -12.89 39.46
C GLY A 541 -49.55 -13.38 39.93
N GLN A 542 -50.49 -13.62 38.99
CA GLN A 542 -51.80 -14.24 39.33
C GLN A 542 -51.63 -15.69 39.78
N LEU A 543 -50.73 -16.40 39.12
CA LEU A 543 -50.37 -17.77 39.55
C LEU A 543 -49.73 -17.78 40.94
N GLU A 544 -48.83 -16.87 41.20
CA GLU A 544 -48.22 -16.73 42.53
C GLU A 544 -49.22 -16.26 43.59
N SER A 545 -50.15 -15.39 43.23
CA SER A 545 -51.28 -14.98 44.10
C SER A 545 -52.20 -16.19 44.39
N GLY A 546 -52.45 -17.00 43.38
CA GLY A 546 -53.21 -18.25 43.55
C GLY A 546 -52.47 -19.27 44.45
N LYS A 547 -51.13 -19.37 44.27
CA LYS A 547 -50.27 -20.19 45.15
C LYS A 547 -50.24 -19.66 46.60
N ALA A 548 -50.21 -18.32 46.75
CA ALA A 548 -50.26 -17.68 48.06
C ALA A 548 -51.61 -17.91 48.74
N GLN A 549 -52.73 -17.82 47.95
CA GLN A 549 -54.06 -18.14 48.46
C GLN A 549 -54.17 -19.62 48.82
N LEU A 550 -53.54 -20.52 48.03
CA LEU A 550 -53.46 -21.95 48.36
C LEU A 550 -52.62 -22.17 49.61
N ALA A 551 -51.49 -21.42 49.70
CA ALA A 551 -50.59 -21.48 50.89
C ALA A 551 -51.25 -20.89 52.13
N GLU A 552 -52.02 -19.80 51.99
CA GLU A 552 -52.81 -19.18 53.07
C GLU A 552 -53.91 -20.07 53.54
N GLY A 553 -54.61 -20.77 52.59
CA GLY A 553 -55.60 -21.80 52.93
C GLY A 553 -54.98 -23.05 53.61
N GLN A 554 -53.71 -23.24 53.39
CA GLN A 554 -52.96 -24.35 54.04
C GLN A 554 -52.15 -23.92 55.26
N ALA A 555 -52.06 -22.60 55.54
CA ALA A 555 -51.31 -22.08 56.71
C ALA A 555 -51.89 -22.53 58.05
N GLN A 556 -53.09 -23.09 58.02
CA GLN A 556 -53.69 -23.77 59.17
C GLN A 556 -53.24 -25.21 59.40
N TYR A 557 -52.51 -25.71 58.48
CA TYR A 557 -51.84 -26.98 58.54
C TYR A 557 -50.36 -26.81 58.88
N ASP A 558 -50.09 -26.98 60.05
CA ASP A 558 -48.86 -27.36 60.70
C ASP A 558 -47.49 -27.08 60.08
N ASP A 559 -46.49 -27.14 60.88
CA ASP A 559 -45.04 -27.01 60.62
C ASP A 559 -44.57 -27.74 59.33
N GLY A 560 -45.25 -28.80 58.91
CA GLY A 560 -44.92 -29.58 57.73
C GLY A 560 -45.11 -28.79 56.41
N PHE A 561 -46.09 -27.89 56.33
CA PHE A 561 -46.30 -27.05 55.12
C PHE A 561 -45.27 -25.89 55.03
N ALA A 562 -44.91 -25.35 56.20
CA ALA A 562 -43.85 -24.34 56.26
C ALA A 562 -42.50 -24.91 55.80
N GLN A 563 -42.17 -26.17 56.19
CA GLN A 563 -40.97 -26.86 55.74
C GLN A 563 -41.01 -27.14 54.22
N TRP A 564 -42.19 -27.59 53.72
CA TRP A 564 -42.37 -27.82 52.28
C TRP A 564 -42.29 -26.51 51.48
N GLN A 565 -42.88 -25.45 52.02
CA GLN A 565 -42.84 -24.12 51.37
C GLN A 565 -41.41 -23.56 51.36
N ALA A 566 -40.65 -23.74 52.44
CA ALA A 566 -39.25 -23.37 52.52
C ALA A 566 -38.42 -24.16 51.50
N GLY A 567 -38.59 -25.49 51.45
CA GLY A 567 -37.92 -26.36 50.48
C GLY A 567 -38.31 -26.04 49.02
N SER A 568 -39.64 -25.72 48.81
CA SER A 568 -40.14 -25.32 47.50
C SER A 568 -39.55 -23.96 47.04
N SER A 569 -39.41 -23.01 47.97
CA SER A 569 -38.78 -21.72 47.70
C SER A 569 -37.28 -21.86 47.44
N GLU A 570 -36.59 -22.69 48.20
CA GLU A 570 -35.17 -22.99 48.01
C GLU A 570 -34.93 -23.69 46.67
N LEU A 571 -35.76 -24.66 46.30
CA LEU A 571 -35.66 -25.33 45.00
C LEU A 571 -35.97 -24.37 43.84
N ALA A 572 -36.98 -23.48 44.03
CA ALA A 572 -37.31 -22.47 43.02
C ALA A 572 -36.20 -21.44 42.84
N GLN A 573 -35.54 -21.07 43.97
CA GLN A 573 -34.41 -20.17 43.94
C GLN A 573 -33.20 -20.81 43.26
N LYS A 574 -32.86 -22.07 43.64
CA LYS A 574 -31.80 -22.85 42.99
C LYS A 574 -32.11 -23.08 41.51
N ARG A 575 -33.38 -23.28 41.15
CA ARG A 575 -33.82 -23.43 39.78
C ARG A 575 -33.71 -22.11 38.99
N ALA A 576 -34.06 -20.98 39.60
CA ALA A 576 -33.95 -19.67 39.01
C ALA A 576 -32.48 -19.25 38.85
N GLU A 577 -31.62 -19.53 39.82
CA GLU A 577 -30.17 -19.33 39.74
C GLU A 577 -29.55 -20.20 38.63
N ALA A 578 -29.91 -21.49 38.59
CA ALA A 578 -29.47 -22.38 37.53
C ALA A 578 -29.95 -21.90 36.12
N GLN A 579 -31.21 -21.47 36.02
CA GLN A 579 -31.74 -20.93 34.73
C GLN A 579 -31.04 -19.63 34.32
N SER A 580 -30.74 -18.75 35.26
CA SER A 580 -29.97 -17.52 34.97
C SER A 580 -28.56 -17.84 34.52
N GLN A 581 -27.88 -18.75 35.25
CA GLN A 581 -26.53 -19.21 34.88
C GLN A 581 -26.51 -19.94 33.54
N PHE A 582 -27.55 -20.75 33.26
CA PHE A 582 -27.69 -21.40 31.95
C PHE A 582 -27.97 -20.43 30.83
N ALA A 583 -28.81 -19.41 31.07
CA ALA A 583 -29.06 -18.36 30.05
C ALA A 583 -27.81 -17.57 29.72
N ASP A 584 -27.01 -17.24 30.75
CA ASP A 584 -25.73 -16.57 30.57
C ASP A 584 -24.72 -17.49 29.85
N ALA A 585 -24.66 -18.77 30.22
CA ALA A 585 -23.81 -19.74 29.55
C ALA A 585 -24.26 -20.02 28.08
N GLU A 586 -25.57 -20.14 27.86
CA GLU A 586 -26.13 -20.27 26.49
C GLU A 586 -25.78 -19.03 25.62
N ALA A 587 -25.89 -17.82 26.18
CA ALA A 587 -25.49 -16.60 25.47
C ALA A 587 -23.99 -16.59 25.16
N GLN A 588 -23.13 -17.03 26.09
CA GLN A 588 -21.69 -17.16 25.83
C GLN A 588 -21.38 -18.24 24.77
N LEU A 589 -22.12 -19.35 24.81
CA LEU A 589 -22.00 -20.40 23.77
C LEU A 589 -22.53 -19.93 22.41
N GLU A 590 -23.60 -19.13 22.38
CA GLU A 590 -24.08 -18.49 21.14
C GLU A 590 -23.05 -17.48 20.61
N GLU A 591 -22.48 -16.67 21.49
CA GLU A 591 -21.41 -15.75 21.08
C GLU A 591 -20.17 -16.51 20.59
N ALA A 592 -19.79 -17.58 21.29
CA ALA A 592 -18.69 -18.44 20.86
C ALA A 592 -19.03 -19.15 19.53
N GLN A 593 -20.27 -19.63 19.36
CA GLN A 593 -20.72 -20.19 18.08
C GLN A 593 -20.69 -19.14 16.96
N ALA A 594 -21.13 -17.91 17.24
CA ALA A 594 -21.05 -16.82 16.28
C ALA A 594 -19.58 -16.53 15.87
N LYS A 595 -18.65 -16.58 16.81
CA LYS A 595 -17.22 -16.45 16.50
C LYS A 595 -16.72 -17.61 15.63
N VAL A 596 -17.13 -18.84 15.90
CA VAL A 596 -16.80 -20.01 15.05
C VAL A 596 -17.42 -19.87 13.64
N ASP A 597 -18.63 -19.37 13.57
CA ASP A 597 -19.32 -19.14 12.29
C ASP A 597 -18.70 -17.96 11.52
N ASP A 598 -18.26 -16.92 12.23
CA ASP A 598 -17.54 -15.78 11.65
C ASP A 598 -16.19 -16.22 11.07
N ILE A 599 -15.50 -17.18 11.66
CA ILE A 599 -14.28 -17.76 11.09
C ILE A 599 -14.55 -18.30 9.69
N ALA A 600 -15.69 -18.98 9.48
CA ALA A 600 -16.06 -19.54 8.17
C ALA A 600 -16.35 -18.49 7.11
N THR A 601 -16.72 -17.28 7.52
CA THR A 601 -17.05 -16.15 6.65
C THR A 601 -16.00 -15.05 6.68
N MET A 602 -14.96 -15.24 7.46
CA MET A 602 -13.88 -14.28 7.62
C MET A 602 -13.25 -14.00 6.26
N ASP A 603 -13.16 -12.71 5.94
CA ASP A 603 -12.46 -12.26 4.73
C ASP A 603 -10.96 -12.45 4.97
N ALA A 604 -10.54 -13.67 4.72
CA ALA A 604 -9.16 -14.07 4.86
C ALA A 604 -8.50 -14.04 3.49
N ASP A 605 -7.32 -13.52 3.44
CA ASP A 605 -6.53 -13.49 2.22
C ASP A 605 -5.09 -13.91 2.53
N VAL A 606 -4.51 -14.60 1.58
CA VAL A 606 -3.10 -14.93 1.55
C VAL A 606 -2.47 -14.22 0.37
N TYR A 607 -1.54 -13.35 0.64
CA TYR A 607 -0.85 -12.56 -0.37
C TYR A 607 0.58 -13.01 -0.51
N THR A 608 0.99 -13.27 -1.72
CA THR A 608 2.40 -13.43 -2.05
C THR A 608 2.96 -12.11 -2.55
N LEU A 609 3.95 -11.61 -1.84
CA LEU A 609 4.54 -10.30 -2.09
C LEU A 609 6.00 -10.50 -2.46
N ASP A 610 6.37 -10.17 -3.70
CA ASP A 610 7.76 -10.14 -4.16
C ASP A 610 8.46 -8.83 -3.76
N LEU A 611 9.73 -8.70 -4.05
CA LEU A 611 10.51 -7.50 -3.78
C LEU A 611 10.00 -6.23 -4.49
N LYS A 612 9.18 -6.35 -5.54
CA LYS A 612 8.50 -5.19 -6.15
C LYS A 612 7.46 -4.56 -5.23
N LYS A 613 6.97 -5.32 -4.26
CA LYS A 613 6.03 -4.84 -3.25
C LYS A 613 6.74 -4.31 -2.00
N ASN A 614 8.03 -4.60 -1.83
CA ASN A 614 8.83 -3.99 -0.78
C ASN A 614 9.12 -2.53 -1.17
N MET A 615 8.63 -1.60 -0.37
CA MET A 615 8.71 -0.16 -0.65
C MET A 615 10.15 0.33 -0.71
N GLY A 616 11.03 -0.21 0.14
CA GLY A 616 12.45 0.14 0.17
C GLY A 616 13.14 -0.26 -1.13
N VAL A 617 13.01 -1.52 -1.50
CA VAL A 617 13.62 -2.09 -2.71
C VAL A 617 13.08 -1.41 -3.98
N GLU A 618 11.76 -1.19 -4.06
CA GLU A 618 11.16 -0.55 -5.23
C GLU A 618 11.49 0.93 -5.32
N SER A 619 11.58 1.64 -4.19
CA SER A 619 12.06 3.01 -4.16
C SER A 619 13.50 3.09 -4.69
N TYR A 620 14.38 2.22 -4.21
CA TYR A 620 15.76 2.14 -4.68
C TYR A 620 15.85 1.81 -6.18
N ARG A 621 15.05 0.85 -6.64
CA ARG A 621 14.93 0.49 -8.07
C ARG A 621 14.44 1.68 -8.91
N SER A 622 13.42 2.37 -8.42
CA SER A 622 12.85 3.55 -9.08
C SER A 622 13.87 4.68 -9.18
N ASP A 623 14.63 4.90 -8.12
CA ASP A 623 15.66 5.95 -8.10
C ASP A 623 16.81 5.63 -9.07
N ALA A 624 17.27 4.39 -9.11
CA ALA A 624 18.22 3.94 -10.12
C ALA A 624 17.65 4.11 -11.55
N GLY A 625 16.37 3.78 -11.74
CA GLY A 625 15.66 3.97 -13.02
C GLY A 625 15.48 5.43 -13.41
N ARG A 626 15.20 6.32 -12.45
CA ARG A 626 15.12 7.78 -12.70
C ARG A 626 16.45 8.34 -13.15
N ILE A 627 17.55 7.89 -12.53
CA ILE A 627 18.89 8.28 -12.94
C ILE A 627 19.17 7.82 -14.38
N ASP A 628 18.77 6.60 -14.75
CA ASP A 628 18.89 6.12 -16.12
C ASP A 628 18.11 6.98 -17.12
N GLN A 629 16.90 7.40 -16.76
CA GLN A 629 16.09 8.30 -17.61
C GLN A 629 16.75 9.68 -17.75
N ILE A 630 17.26 10.23 -16.65
CA ILE A 630 18.02 11.49 -16.65
C ILE A 630 19.26 11.33 -17.53
N ALA A 631 19.96 10.20 -17.40
CA ALA A 631 21.14 9.88 -18.20
C ALA A 631 20.87 9.72 -19.70
N GLN A 632 19.63 9.51 -20.10
CA GLN A 632 19.24 9.48 -21.52
C GLN A 632 18.96 10.88 -22.08
N VAL A 633 18.27 11.73 -21.33
CA VAL A 633 17.76 13.01 -21.82
C VAL A 633 18.75 14.14 -21.56
N PHE A 634 19.31 14.22 -20.37
CA PHE A 634 20.14 15.35 -19.95
C PHE A 634 21.42 15.52 -20.77
N PRO A 635 22.15 14.44 -21.10
CA PRO A 635 23.33 14.58 -21.95
C PRO A 635 23.00 15.05 -23.36
N LEU A 636 21.84 14.66 -23.90
CA LEU A 636 21.40 15.13 -25.20
C LEU A 636 21.25 16.65 -25.22
N LEU A 637 20.60 17.22 -24.20
CA LEU A 637 20.49 18.68 -24.05
C LEU A 637 21.87 19.33 -23.89
N PHE A 638 22.74 18.73 -23.10
CA PHE A 638 24.09 19.24 -22.90
C PHE A 638 24.90 19.24 -24.18
N PHE A 639 24.83 18.14 -24.96
CA PHE A 639 25.49 18.06 -26.27
C PHE A 639 24.89 19.03 -27.27
N LEU A 640 23.60 19.29 -27.24
CA LEU A 640 22.97 20.33 -28.08
C LEU A 640 23.47 21.74 -27.73
N VAL A 641 23.56 22.02 -26.42
CA VAL A 641 24.15 23.30 -25.96
C VAL A 641 25.63 23.41 -26.35
N ALA A 642 26.38 22.32 -26.13
CA ALA A 642 27.79 22.27 -26.54
C ALA A 642 27.96 22.49 -28.05
N ALA A 643 27.11 21.86 -28.84
CA ALA A 643 27.08 22.04 -30.30
C ALA A 643 26.73 23.50 -30.68
N LEU A 644 25.73 24.08 -30.01
CA LEU A 644 25.32 25.47 -30.28
C LEU A 644 26.43 26.46 -29.92
N VAL A 645 27.05 26.29 -28.74
CA VAL A 645 28.18 27.11 -28.28
C VAL A 645 29.37 26.94 -29.23
N SER A 646 29.66 25.69 -29.61
CA SER A 646 30.73 25.38 -30.56
C SER A 646 30.45 26.03 -31.92
N LEU A 647 29.21 25.87 -32.42
CA LEU A 647 28.79 26.46 -33.69
C LEU A 647 28.91 27.99 -33.65
N THR A 648 28.38 28.62 -32.60
CA THR A 648 28.45 30.08 -32.43
C THR A 648 29.88 30.55 -32.34
N THR A 649 30.71 29.84 -31.58
CA THR A 649 32.15 30.17 -31.41
C THR A 649 32.90 29.98 -32.73
N MET A 650 32.62 28.89 -33.45
CA MET A 650 33.25 28.59 -34.73
C MET A 650 32.79 29.56 -35.80
N THR A 651 31.50 29.88 -35.84
CA THR A 651 30.98 30.89 -36.81
C THR A 651 31.67 32.22 -36.60
N ARG A 652 31.76 32.67 -35.34
CA ARG A 652 32.46 33.91 -35.01
C ARG A 652 33.95 33.83 -35.34
N MET A 653 34.61 32.72 -35.11
CA MET A 653 36.01 32.50 -35.44
C MET A 653 36.23 32.53 -36.97
N VAL A 654 35.35 31.91 -37.74
CA VAL A 654 35.37 31.95 -39.21
C VAL A 654 35.12 33.36 -39.73
N ASP A 655 34.23 34.13 -39.12
CA ASP A 655 33.97 35.52 -39.46
C ASP A 655 35.18 36.42 -39.13
N GLU A 656 35.80 36.24 -37.99
CA GLU A 656 37.01 36.95 -37.60
C GLU A 656 38.18 36.62 -38.54
N ASP A 657 38.30 35.33 -38.95
CA ASP A 657 39.33 34.87 -39.88
C ASP A 657 39.02 35.07 -41.35
N ARG A 658 37.94 35.75 -41.69
CA ARG A 658 37.44 35.89 -43.07
C ARG A 658 38.49 36.42 -44.03
N MET A 659 39.28 37.40 -43.60
CA MET A 659 40.40 37.92 -44.36
C MET A 659 41.51 36.88 -44.57
N LEU A 660 41.79 36.11 -43.54
CA LEU A 660 42.77 35.03 -43.57
C LEU A 660 42.35 33.90 -44.49
N ILE A 661 41.06 33.53 -44.46
CA ILE A 661 40.45 32.56 -45.38
C ILE A 661 40.57 33.02 -46.82
N GLY A 662 40.34 34.32 -47.09
CA GLY A 662 40.53 34.92 -48.39
C GLY A 662 41.99 34.84 -48.84
N THR A 663 42.92 35.09 -47.98
CA THR A 663 44.36 34.97 -48.22
C THR A 663 44.77 33.53 -48.56
N TYR A 664 44.25 32.52 -47.82
CA TYR A 664 44.51 31.12 -48.15
C TYR A 664 43.96 30.73 -49.51
N LYS A 665 42.80 31.20 -49.85
CA LYS A 665 42.22 31.00 -51.20
C LYS A 665 43.08 31.60 -52.28
N ALA A 666 43.57 32.84 -52.07
CA ALA A 666 44.46 33.52 -53.00
C ALA A 666 45.81 32.78 -53.15
N LEU A 667 46.27 32.12 -52.09
CA LEU A 667 47.49 31.30 -52.09
C LEU A 667 47.28 29.90 -52.71
N GLY A 668 46.06 29.54 -53.14
CA GLY A 668 45.75 28.28 -53.83
C GLY A 668 45.41 27.11 -52.96
N TYR A 669 45.14 27.32 -51.65
CA TYR A 669 44.69 26.25 -50.78
C TYR A 669 43.26 25.81 -51.12
N SER A 670 43.04 24.51 -51.20
CA SER A 670 41.72 23.92 -51.47
C SER A 670 40.74 24.22 -50.33
N ASN A 671 39.46 24.34 -50.69
CA ASN A 671 38.39 24.54 -49.69
C ASN A 671 38.43 23.48 -48.60
N ALA A 672 38.63 22.20 -48.96
CA ALA A 672 38.71 21.10 -48.00
C ALA A 672 39.83 21.29 -46.96
N ARG A 673 40.97 21.84 -47.37
CA ARG A 673 42.11 22.08 -46.49
C ARG A 673 41.89 23.27 -45.56
N ILE A 674 41.22 24.31 -46.08
CA ILE A 674 40.83 25.47 -45.28
C ILE A 674 39.74 25.09 -44.26
N THR A 675 38.72 24.34 -44.69
CA THR A 675 37.68 23.83 -43.80
C THR A 675 38.26 22.89 -42.74
N GLY A 676 39.23 22.05 -43.14
CA GLY A 676 39.94 21.16 -42.22
C GLY A 676 40.67 21.87 -41.06
N LYS A 677 41.06 23.15 -41.25
CA LYS A 677 41.65 23.99 -40.18
C LYS A 677 40.64 24.21 -39.03
N TYR A 678 39.36 24.34 -39.38
CA TYR A 678 38.29 24.68 -38.44
C TYR A 678 37.54 23.45 -37.90
N LEU A 679 37.63 22.32 -38.62
CA LEU A 679 36.97 21.08 -38.24
C LEU A 679 37.89 20.07 -37.50
N GLY A 680 39.20 20.18 -37.69
CA GLY A 680 40.20 19.35 -37.04
C GLY A 680 40.78 19.97 -35.81
#